data_0fa55c03e03234d8ad7b7f8b8d2c743c
#
_entry.id   0fa55c03e03234d8ad7b7f8b8d2c743c
#
_cell.length_a   1.000
_cell.length_b   1.000
_cell.length_c   1.000
_cell.angle_alpha   90.00
_cell.angle_beta   90.00
_cell.angle_gamma   90.00
#
_symmetry.space_group_name_H-M   'P 1'
#
loop_
_entity.id
_entity.type
_entity.pdbx_description
1 polymer ?
#
loop_
_entity_poly.entity_id
_entity_poly.type
_entity_poly.pdbx_seq_one_letter_code
_entity_poly.pdbx_strand_id
1 'polypeptide(L)'
;IATPTEEINGAGNLMDFLDEPFPDVGTYEDFHTIDWLREKSRDTDRHRKITSKSKESIWEFIKSLLDAWSGWLVMLLIGLLSGTLAGVIDLAVDWMTDLKEGVCLSALWYSHEQCCWTSNETTFADRDKCPQWQKWAELMTGYTEGAGVYLLNYFLYVLWALFFSFLAVSLVRVFAPYACGSGIPEIKTILSGFIIRGYLGKWTLLIKTVTLVLAVSSGLSLGKEGPLVHVACCCGNLFCSLFSKYSKNEGKRREVLSAAAAAGVSVAFGAPIGGVLFSLEEVSYYFPLKTLWRSFFAALVAAFTLRSINPFGNNRLVLFYVEYHTPWYMAELVPFILLGVFGGLWGTLFIRCNIAWCRRRKTTRLGKYPVLEVIAVTGITAVLAFPNPYTRRSTSELISELFNDCGALESSQLCDYINNPNMTRPVDDIPDRPAGPGVYSALWQLTLALVFKIVITIFTFGMKIPSGLFIPSMAVGAIAGRIVGIAVEQMAYHHHDWIIFKNWCRPGADCVTPGLYAMVGAAACLGGVTRMTVSLVVIMFELTGGLEYIVPLMAAAVTSKWVADAFGKEGIYEAHIQLNGYPYLDQDEFTHRTLATDVMRPRRNEPPLAVLTQDSTTVEDVETLIKDTDYNGFPVVVSRESERLIGFVQRRDLILNISKTHAHSATLAYDPHELCLISEILVSLCVSLIRRLLGIITKKDVLRHMAHMMNQDPESIMFN
;
A
#
# COMPACT_ATOMS: atom_id res chain seq x y z
N ILE A 1 -22.70 -15.16 -26.61
CA ILE A 1 -21.27 -14.97 -26.89
C ILE A 1 -20.67 -16.33 -26.69
N ALA A 2 -20.19 -16.95 -27.80
CA ALA A 2 -19.82 -18.33 -27.91
C ALA A 2 -18.65 -18.70 -26.98
N THR A 3 -18.85 -19.72 -26.17
CA THR A 3 -17.82 -20.47 -25.49
C THR A 3 -17.18 -21.42 -26.49
N PRO A 4 -15.84 -21.49 -26.61
CA PRO A 4 -15.21 -22.60 -27.30
C PRO A 4 -15.25 -23.82 -26.37
N THR A 5 -16.00 -24.84 -26.77
CA THR A 5 -15.84 -26.20 -26.25
C THR A 5 -14.53 -26.75 -26.77
N GLU A 6 -13.46 -26.69 -25.95
CA GLU A 6 -12.28 -27.51 -26.17
C GLU A 6 -12.53 -28.89 -25.57
N GLU A 7 -12.48 -29.89 -26.45
CA GLU A 7 -12.48 -31.30 -26.11
C GLU A 7 -11.35 -31.64 -25.14
N ILE A 8 -11.70 -32.11 -23.96
CA ILE A 8 -10.77 -32.69 -23.00
C ILE A 8 -10.26 -34.01 -23.54
N ASN A 9 -9.21 -33.99 -24.32
CA ASN A 9 -8.42 -35.17 -24.66
C ASN A 9 -7.59 -35.59 -23.43
N GLY A 10 -7.78 -36.84 -23.05
CA GLY A 10 -7.34 -37.42 -21.81
C GLY A 10 -5.83 -37.33 -21.52
N ALA A 11 -5.53 -37.43 -20.24
CA ALA A 11 -4.21 -37.54 -19.61
C ALA A 11 -3.27 -36.34 -19.76
N GLY A 12 -3.79 -35.13 -19.76
CA GLY A 12 -3.05 -33.91 -19.47
C GLY A 12 -2.71 -33.87 -17.97
N ASN A 13 -1.47 -33.69 -17.68
CA ASN A 13 -0.92 -33.64 -16.33
C ASN A 13 -1.72 -32.71 -15.41
N LEU A 14 -2.06 -33.19 -14.22
CA LEU A 14 -2.64 -32.40 -13.13
C LEU A 14 -1.78 -31.16 -12.77
N MET A 15 -0.54 -31.10 -13.25
CA MET A 15 0.37 -29.98 -13.18
C MET A 15 0.00 -28.83 -14.14
N ASP A 16 -0.65 -29.11 -15.28
CA ASP A 16 -1.07 -28.09 -16.25
C ASP A 16 -2.22 -27.21 -15.71
N PHE A 17 -3.04 -27.76 -14.79
CA PHE A 17 -4.01 -26.94 -14.02
C PHE A 17 -3.37 -25.95 -13.06
N LEU A 18 -2.09 -26.11 -12.76
CA LEU A 18 -1.30 -25.16 -11.97
C LEU A 18 -0.61 -24.10 -12.84
N ASP A 19 -0.53 -24.35 -14.16
CA ASP A 19 0.12 -23.49 -15.16
C ASP A 19 -0.86 -22.83 -16.14
N GLU A 20 -2.19 -22.83 -15.83
CA GLU A 20 -3.13 -22.04 -16.63
C GLU A 20 -2.70 -20.58 -16.71
N PRO A 21 -2.76 -19.96 -17.89
CA PRO A 21 -2.41 -18.55 -18.05
C PRO A 21 -3.30 -17.72 -17.12
N PHE A 22 -2.66 -16.94 -16.25
CA PHE A 22 -3.34 -16.12 -15.26
C PHE A 22 -4.34 -15.18 -15.95
N PRO A 23 -5.57 -15.05 -15.43
CA PRO A 23 -6.53 -14.10 -15.93
C PRO A 23 -5.97 -12.67 -15.84
N ASP A 24 -6.40 -11.81 -16.75
CA ASP A 24 -6.04 -10.40 -16.74
C ASP A 24 -6.27 -9.78 -15.35
N VAL A 25 -5.38 -8.88 -14.94
CA VAL A 25 -5.48 -8.20 -13.64
C VAL A 25 -6.85 -7.52 -13.52
N GLY A 26 -7.68 -8.01 -12.59
CA GLY A 26 -9.04 -7.52 -12.35
C GLY A 26 -10.18 -8.48 -12.76
N THR A 27 -9.88 -9.60 -13.44
CA THR A 27 -10.85 -10.65 -13.74
C THR A 27 -10.53 -11.88 -12.91
N TYR A 28 -10.94 -11.88 -11.65
CA TYR A 28 -10.78 -13.04 -10.77
C TYR A 28 -12.10 -13.80 -10.72
N GLU A 29 -12.21 -14.88 -11.47
CA GLU A 29 -13.40 -15.74 -11.47
C GLU A 29 -13.38 -16.74 -10.32
N ASP A 30 -12.22 -17.16 -9.85
CA ASP A 30 -12.04 -18.19 -8.82
C ASP A 30 -11.30 -17.67 -7.58
N PHE A 31 -12.03 -17.07 -6.66
CA PHE A 31 -11.52 -16.78 -5.32
C PHE A 31 -11.68 -17.99 -4.40
N HIS A 32 -10.57 -18.62 -4.06
CA HIS A 32 -10.54 -19.64 -3.01
C HIS A 32 -10.34 -18.96 -1.64
N THR A 33 -11.30 -19.15 -0.75
CA THR A 33 -11.13 -18.78 0.66
C THR A 33 -10.32 -19.84 1.39
N ILE A 34 -9.65 -19.44 2.48
CA ILE A 34 -9.04 -20.41 3.41
C ILE A 34 -10.01 -20.73 4.54
N ASP A 35 -9.93 -21.96 5.01
CA ASP A 35 -10.61 -22.41 6.22
C ASP A 35 -9.68 -22.22 7.43
N TRP A 36 -9.90 -21.14 8.18
CA TRP A 36 -9.10 -20.78 9.34
C TRP A 36 -9.11 -21.84 10.44
N LEU A 37 -10.25 -22.51 10.66
CA LEU A 37 -10.38 -23.54 11.68
C LEU A 37 -9.56 -24.77 11.32
N ARG A 38 -9.62 -25.18 10.07
CA ARG A 38 -8.85 -26.30 9.53
C ARG A 38 -7.33 -26.04 9.63
N GLU A 39 -6.91 -24.85 9.22
CA GLU A 39 -5.49 -24.50 9.27
C GLU A 39 -4.97 -24.42 10.71
N LYS A 40 -5.78 -23.91 11.64
CA LYS A 40 -5.46 -23.89 13.07
C LYS A 40 -5.39 -25.31 13.67
N SER A 41 -6.33 -26.19 13.31
CA SER A 41 -6.31 -27.60 13.72
C SER A 41 -5.05 -28.31 13.21
N ARG A 42 -4.73 -28.14 11.92
CA ARG A 42 -3.50 -28.68 11.31
C ARG A 42 -2.22 -28.23 12.03
N ASP A 43 -2.13 -26.96 12.41
CA ASP A 43 -0.97 -26.46 13.16
C ASP A 43 -0.89 -27.09 14.56
N THR A 44 -2.03 -27.22 15.23
CA THR A 44 -2.11 -27.88 16.54
C THR A 44 -1.67 -29.35 16.47
N ASP A 45 -2.14 -30.10 15.48
CA ASP A 45 -1.77 -31.51 15.30
C ASP A 45 -0.30 -31.66 14.92
N ARG A 46 0.20 -30.80 14.05
CA ARG A 46 1.63 -30.75 13.72
C ARG A 46 2.49 -30.49 14.96
N HIS A 47 2.11 -29.49 15.76
CA HIS A 47 2.83 -29.14 16.99
C HIS A 47 2.79 -30.29 18.01
N ARG A 48 1.64 -30.95 18.18
CA ARG A 48 1.50 -32.13 19.05
C ARG A 48 2.41 -33.27 18.60
N LYS A 49 2.48 -33.55 17.29
CA LYS A 49 3.35 -34.60 16.73
C LYS A 49 4.84 -34.30 16.96
N ILE A 50 5.26 -33.05 16.79
CA ILE A 50 6.66 -32.63 17.02
C ILE A 50 7.01 -32.73 18.51
N THR A 51 6.13 -32.23 19.38
CA THR A 51 6.36 -32.25 20.83
C THR A 51 6.37 -33.65 21.43
N SER A 52 5.54 -34.56 20.92
CA SER A 52 5.59 -35.96 21.38
C SER A 52 6.90 -36.66 20.99
N LYS A 53 7.35 -36.46 19.74
CA LYS A 53 8.61 -37.05 19.25
C LYS A 53 9.86 -36.42 19.88
N SER A 54 9.80 -35.17 20.33
CA SER A 54 10.94 -34.49 20.95
C SER A 54 11.41 -35.16 22.25
N LYS A 55 10.56 -36.00 22.87
CA LYS A 55 10.89 -36.77 24.06
C LYS A 55 11.65 -38.09 23.78
N GLU A 56 11.68 -38.51 22.50
CA GLU A 56 12.22 -39.81 22.10
C GLU A 56 13.72 -39.75 21.77
N SER A 57 14.20 -38.61 21.24
CA SER A 57 15.61 -38.45 20.83
C SER A 57 16.09 -37.02 20.93
N ILE A 58 17.41 -36.84 21.24
CA ILE A 58 18.08 -35.52 21.24
C ILE A 58 17.97 -34.85 19.86
N TRP A 59 18.03 -35.60 18.78
CA TRP A 59 17.87 -35.08 17.42
C TRP A 59 16.45 -34.53 17.15
N GLU A 60 15.42 -35.19 17.63
CA GLU A 60 14.05 -34.70 17.53
C GLU A 60 13.81 -33.50 18.48
N PHE A 61 14.48 -33.43 19.59
CA PHE A 61 14.48 -32.23 20.45
C PHE A 61 15.10 -31.04 19.73
N ILE A 62 16.23 -31.21 19.05
CA ILE A 62 16.86 -30.13 18.25
C ILE A 62 15.93 -29.67 17.12
N LYS A 63 15.25 -30.59 16.42
CA LYS A 63 14.25 -30.23 15.41
C LYS A 63 13.08 -29.44 16.00
N SER A 64 12.59 -29.81 17.19
CA SER A 64 11.55 -29.07 17.91
C SER A 64 12.01 -27.65 18.25
N LEU A 65 13.25 -27.50 18.69
CA LEU A 65 13.84 -26.20 18.97
C LEU A 65 13.98 -25.36 17.70
N LEU A 66 14.47 -25.95 16.61
CA LEU A 66 14.56 -25.28 15.30
C LEU A 66 13.19 -24.89 14.77
N ASP A 67 12.15 -25.71 14.95
CA ASP A 67 10.79 -25.35 14.57
C ASP A 67 10.26 -24.17 15.40
N ALA A 68 10.55 -24.10 16.68
CA ALA A 68 10.18 -22.97 17.54
C ALA A 68 10.87 -21.67 17.11
N TRP A 69 12.16 -21.74 16.78
CA TRP A 69 12.96 -20.58 16.32
C TRP A 69 12.70 -20.19 14.85
N SER A 70 12.17 -21.09 14.04
CA SER A 70 11.90 -20.83 12.61
C SER A 70 11.08 -19.56 12.35
N GLY A 71 10.16 -19.22 13.26
CA GLY A 71 9.37 -18.01 13.18
C GLY A 71 10.20 -16.74 13.27
N TRP A 72 11.16 -16.70 14.18
CA TRP A 72 12.05 -15.55 14.35
C TRP A 72 13.07 -15.44 13.21
N LEU A 73 13.56 -16.59 12.72
CA LEU A 73 14.47 -16.61 11.58
C LEU A 73 13.80 -16.09 10.31
N VAL A 74 12.56 -16.49 10.06
CA VAL A 74 11.78 -15.96 8.91
C VAL A 74 11.61 -14.45 9.01
N MET A 75 11.26 -13.93 10.20
CA MET A 75 11.11 -12.47 10.40
C MET A 75 12.42 -11.72 10.22
N LEU A 76 13.54 -12.29 10.69
CA LEU A 76 14.89 -11.74 10.47
C LEU A 76 15.20 -11.64 8.98
N LEU A 77 14.98 -12.71 8.23
CA LEU A 77 15.26 -12.76 6.79
C LEU A 77 14.37 -11.78 6.00
N ILE A 78 13.09 -11.65 6.38
CA ILE A 78 12.17 -10.66 5.78
C ILE A 78 12.68 -9.25 6.04
N GLY A 79 13.04 -8.94 7.29
CA GLY A 79 13.55 -7.62 7.66
C GLY A 79 14.82 -7.26 6.90
N LEU A 80 15.79 -8.17 6.83
CA LEU A 80 17.05 -7.96 6.10
C LEU A 80 16.81 -7.75 4.60
N LEU A 81 16.02 -8.61 3.97
CA LEU A 81 15.79 -8.51 2.52
C LEU A 81 14.94 -7.28 2.17
N SER A 82 13.88 -7.00 2.91
CA SER A 82 13.04 -5.81 2.65
C SER A 82 13.80 -4.52 2.89
N GLY A 83 14.61 -4.43 3.95
CA GLY A 83 15.47 -3.28 4.22
C GLY A 83 16.53 -3.07 3.12
N THR A 84 17.16 -4.13 2.66
CA THR A 84 18.14 -4.06 1.58
C THR A 84 17.51 -3.62 0.27
N LEU A 85 16.37 -4.20 -0.12
CA LEU A 85 15.65 -3.81 -1.33
C LEU A 85 15.17 -2.37 -1.28
N ALA A 86 14.65 -1.91 -0.15
CA ALA A 86 14.23 -0.52 0.03
C ALA A 86 15.42 0.44 -0.12
N GLY A 87 16.56 0.16 0.52
CA GLY A 87 17.76 0.98 0.39
C GLY A 87 18.29 1.04 -1.05
N VAL A 88 18.28 -0.09 -1.76
CA VAL A 88 18.66 -0.12 -3.19
C VAL A 88 17.68 0.69 -4.05
N ILE A 89 16.37 0.57 -3.78
CA ILE A 89 15.35 1.35 -4.50
C ILE A 89 15.58 2.84 -4.27
N ASP A 90 15.81 3.27 -3.04
CA ASP A 90 16.01 4.68 -2.68
C ASP A 90 17.23 5.26 -3.39
N LEU A 91 18.38 4.61 -3.28
CA LEU A 91 19.61 5.03 -3.98
C LEU A 91 19.43 5.07 -5.50
N ALA A 92 18.73 4.08 -6.07
CA ALA A 92 18.48 4.05 -7.50
C ALA A 92 17.50 5.13 -7.97
N VAL A 93 16.48 5.44 -7.16
CA VAL A 93 15.51 6.53 -7.44
C VAL A 93 16.21 7.88 -7.44
N ASP A 94 17.05 8.16 -6.42
CA ASP A 94 17.77 9.41 -6.32
C ASP A 94 18.73 9.58 -7.50
N TRP A 95 19.52 8.57 -7.80
CA TRP A 95 20.42 8.59 -8.94
C TRP A 95 19.68 8.82 -10.29
N MET A 96 18.59 8.09 -10.55
CA MET A 96 17.85 8.23 -11.81
C MET A 96 17.06 9.55 -11.87
N THR A 97 16.63 10.10 -10.73
CA THR A 97 15.98 11.40 -10.68
C THR A 97 16.97 12.50 -11.02
N ASP A 98 18.18 12.45 -10.47
CA ASP A 98 19.24 13.39 -10.75
C ASP A 98 19.73 13.29 -12.21
N LEU A 99 19.76 12.08 -12.77
CA LEU A 99 20.14 11.86 -14.17
C LEU A 99 19.26 12.63 -15.17
N LYS A 100 18.03 12.99 -14.81
CA LYS A 100 17.20 13.86 -15.68
C LYS A 100 17.74 15.28 -15.77
N GLU A 101 18.40 15.77 -14.73
CA GLU A 101 18.89 17.14 -14.67
C GLU A 101 20.34 17.27 -15.08
N GLY A 102 21.18 16.29 -14.78
CA GLY A 102 22.60 16.36 -15.07
C GLY A 102 23.35 15.06 -14.79
N VAL A 103 24.66 15.13 -14.77
CA VAL A 103 25.56 14.01 -14.57
C VAL A 103 26.81 14.42 -13.80
N CYS A 104 27.31 13.49 -12.97
CA CYS A 104 28.59 13.65 -12.29
C CYS A 104 29.75 13.28 -13.21
N LEU A 105 30.74 14.18 -13.39
CA LEU A 105 31.90 13.93 -14.22
C LEU A 105 32.88 12.92 -13.62
N SER A 106 32.93 12.80 -12.30
CA SER A 106 33.81 11.85 -11.61
C SER A 106 33.32 10.42 -11.72
N ALA A 107 32.00 10.18 -11.68
CA ALA A 107 31.40 8.85 -11.80
C ALA A 107 29.93 8.96 -12.23
N LEU A 108 29.57 8.32 -13.34
CA LEU A 108 28.22 8.37 -13.93
C LEU A 108 27.10 7.81 -13.01
N TRP A 109 27.46 7.00 -12.02
CA TRP A 109 26.52 6.36 -11.08
C TRP A 109 26.38 7.07 -9.74
N TYR A 110 26.97 8.27 -9.57
CA TYR A 110 26.76 9.08 -8.37
C TYR A 110 25.52 9.99 -8.53
N SER A 111 24.74 10.09 -7.46
CA SER A 111 23.70 11.11 -7.33
C SER A 111 24.34 12.49 -7.13
N HIS A 112 23.56 13.53 -7.29
CA HIS A 112 24.02 14.92 -7.05
C HIS A 112 24.64 15.07 -5.65
N GLU A 113 23.99 14.55 -4.64
CA GLU A 113 24.47 14.61 -3.26
C GLU A 113 25.80 13.85 -3.07
N GLN A 114 25.91 12.65 -3.64
CA GLN A 114 27.13 11.87 -3.57
C GLN A 114 28.29 12.49 -4.36
N CYS A 115 27.99 13.11 -5.48
CA CYS A 115 28.97 13.80 -6.31
C CYS A 115 29.57 15.01 -5.59
N CYS A 116 28.74 15.74 -4.86
CA CYS A 116 29.12 16.99 -4.20
C CYS A 116 29.54 16.80 -2.73
N TRP A 117 29.64 15.55 -2.25
CA TRP A 117 30.00 15.23 -0.86
C TRP A 117 31.36 15.76 -0.40
N THR A 118 32.30 15.88 -1.32
CA THR A 118 33.68 16.34 -1.03
C THR A 118 33.87 17.86 -1.12
N SER A 119 32.85 18.62 -1.55
CA SER A 119 32.90 20.08 -1.53
C SER A 119 32.80 20.58 -0.09
N ASN A 120 33.79 21.37 0.37
CA ASN A 120 33.94 21.83 1.74
C ASN A 120 32.64 22.32 2.38
N GLU A 121 32.30 21.74 3.52
CA GLU A 121 31.06 21.92 4.31
C GLU A 121 30.89 23.31 4.94
N THR A 122 31.69 24.31 4.57
CA THR A 122 31.74 25.59 5.29
C THR A 122 30.59 26.53 5.02
N THR A 123 29.84 26.35 3.93
CA THR A 123 28.62 27.14 3.66
C THR A 123 27.65 26.43 2.76
N PHE A 124 26.37 26.42 3.13
CA PHE A 124 25.29 25.81 2.35
C PHE A 124 25.13 26.44 0.94
N ALA A 125 25.53 27.68 0.79
CA ALA A 125 25.58 28.39 -0.50
C ALA A 125 26.64 27.85 -1.46
N ASP A 126 27.67 27.15 -0.98
CA ASP A 126 28.71 26.52 -1.79
C ASP A 126 28.33 25.06 -2.20
N ARG A 127 27.30 24.46 -1.59
CA ARG A 127 26.79 23.13 -1.94
C ARG A 127 26.17 23.12 -3.35
N ASP A 128 25.56 24.24 -3.77
CA ASP A 128 25.04 24.41 -5.13
C ASP A 128 26.15 24.68 -6.18
N LYS A 129 27.38 24.95 -5.75
CA LYS A 129 28.54 25.23 -6.61
C LYS A 129 29.48 24.03 -6.73
N CYS A 130 28.93 22.86 -7.00
CA CYS A 130 29.72 21.65 -7.22
C CYS A 130 30.27 21.63 -8.68
N PRO A 131 31.58 21.84 -8.92
CA PRO A 131 32.14 21.87 -10.28
C PRO A 131 32.14 20.48 -10.96
N GLN A 132 31.94 19.43 -10.20
CA GLN A 132 31.89 18.05 -10.70
C GLN A 132 30.52 17.66 -11.22
N TRP A 133 29.47 18.40 -10.84
CA TRP A 133 28.12 18.19 -11.33
C TRP A 133 27.81 19.13 -12.48
N GLN A 134 27.49 18.57 -13.65
CA GLN A 134 27.15 19.37 -14.84
C GLN A 134 25.76 19.04 -15.35
N LYS A 135 24.99 20.06 -15.69
CA LYS A 135 23.72 19.91 -16.38
C LYS A 135 23.95 19.46 -17.82
N TRP A 136 23.00 18.74 -18.37
CA TRP A 136 23.12 18.19 -19.74
C TRP A 136 23.40 19.25 -20.81
N ALA A 137 22.76 20.41 -20.72
CA ALA A 137 23.00 21.49 -21.68
C ALA A 137 24.40 22.09 -21.54
N GLU A 138 24.92 22.20 -20.33
CA GLU A 138 26.29 22.64 -20.06
C GLU A 138 27.32 21.68 -20.66
N LEU A 139 27.08 20.38 -20.46
CA LEU A 139 27.93 19.34 -21.04
C LEU A 139 27.96 19.36 -22.59
N MET A 140 26.79 19.66 -23.22
CA MET A 140 26.66 19.64 -24.68
C MET A 140 27.08 20.95 -25.35
N THR A 141 26.84 22.09 -24.70
CA THR A 141 27.04 23.42 -25.30
C THR A 141 28.22 24.20 -24.72
N GLY A 142 28.71 23.81 -23.53
CA GLY A 142 29.75 24.53 -22.80
C GLY A 142 29.29 25.84 -22.18
N TYR A 143 28.00 26.21 -22.27
CA TYR A 143 27.42 27.41 -21.69
C TYR A 143 26.56 27.07 -20.48
N THR A 144 26.68 27.87 -19.41
CA THR A 144 25.94 27.71 -18.15
C THR A 144 24.60 28.44 -18.15
N GLU A 145 24.47 29.54 -18.90
CA GLU A 145 23.29 30.41 -18.92
C GLU A 145 22.86 30.76 -20.35
N GLY A 146 21.57 31.03 -20.50
CA GLY A 146 20.94 31.43 -21.76
C GLY A 146 19.64 30.71 -22.06
N ALA A 147 18.79 31.34 -22.88
CA ALA A 147 17.50 30.78 -23.27
C ALA A 147 17.63 29.44 -24.01
N GLY A 148 18.68 29.28 -24.80
CA GLY A 148 18.96 28.02 -25.50
C GLY A 148 19.33 26.89 -24.55
N VAL A 149 20.13 27.17 -23.53
CA VAL A 149 20.51 26.23 -22.46
C VAL A 149 19.28 25.79 -21.67
N TYR A 150 18.41 26.73 -21.31
CA TYR A 150 17.16 26.42 -20.61
C TYR A 150 16.25 25.52 -21.46
N LEU A 151 16.04 25.82 -22.74
CA LEU A 151 15.21 25.04 -23.63
C LEU A 151 15.78 23.63 -23.86
N LEU A 152 17.11 23.49 -23.97
CA LEU A 152 17.74 22.19 -24.12
C LEU A 152 17.61 21.33 -22.85
N ASN A 153 17.83 21.90 -21.67
CA ASN A 153 17.58 21.19 -20.39
C ASN A 153 16.12 20.79 -20.24
N TYR A 154 15.18 21.66 -20.63
CA TYR A 154 13.75 21.35 -20.62
C TYR A 154 13.40 20.17 -21.54
N PHE A 155 13.90 20.21 -22.78
CA PHE A 155 13.67 19.13 -23.73
C PHE A 155 14.22 17.79 -23.23
N LEU A 156 15.45 17.78 -22.72
CA LEU A 156 16.10 16.57 -22.22
C LEU A 156 15.42 16.05 -20.95
N TYR A 157 14.97 16.90 -20.07
CA TYR A 157 14.17 16.52 -18.91
C TYR A 157 12.88 15.77 -19.30
N VAL A 158 12.14 16.32 -20.27
CA VAL A 158 10.92 15.67 -20.79
C VAL A 158 11.26 14.34 -21.48
N LEU A 159 12.33 14.29 -22.25
CA LEU A 159 12.76 13.07 -22.95
C LEU A 159 13.10 11.94 -21.97
N TRP A 160 13.88 12.21 -20.93
CA TRP A 160 14.20 11.24 -19.89
C TRP A 160 12.96 10.78 -19.14
N ALA A 161 12.05 11.68 -18.77
CA ALA A 161 10.80 11.33 -18.10
C ALA A 161 9.95 10.37 -18.96
N LEU A 162 9.81 10.64 -20.25
CA LEU A 162 9.09 9.78 -21.20
C LEU A 162 9.78 8.41 -21.38
N PHE A 163 11.09 8.39 -21.45
CA PHE A 163 11.87 7.16 -21.57
C PHE A 163 11.68 6.25 -20.37
N PHE A 164 11.81 6.80 -19.14
CA PHE A 164 11.63 6.01 -17.92
C PHE A 164 10.20 5.48 -17.78
N SER A 165 9.21 6.29 -18.07
CA SER A 165 7.80 5.86 -17.99
C SER A 165 7.44 4.82 -19.06
N PHE A 166 7.96 4.96 -20.27
CA PHE A 166 7.78 3.98 -21.34
C PHE A 166 8.39 2.63 -20.96
N LEU A 167 9.62 2.64 -20.43
CA LEU A 167 10.30 1.42 -19.98
C LEU A 167 9.55 0.76 -18.83
N ALA A 168 9.09 1.55 -17.83
CA ALA A 168 8.34 1.06 -16.70
C ALA A 168 7.05 0.34 -17.13
N VAL A 169 6.21 0.98 -17.94
CA VAL A 169 4.92 0.39 -18.35
C VAL A 169 5.12 -0.80 -19.29
N SER A 170 6.14 -0.79 -20.13
CA SER A 170 6.45 -1.90 -21.03
C SER A 170 6.88 -3.14 -20.26
N LEU A 171 7.77 -3.00 -19.27
CA LEU A 171 8.21 -4.09 -18.41
C LEU A 171 7.06 -4.69 -17.61
N VAL A 172 6.21 -3.84 -17.02
CA VAL A 172 5.01 -4.32 -16.28
C VAL A 172 4.09 -5.11 -17.22
N ARG A 173 3.80 -4.56 -18.41
CA ARG A 173 2.87 -5.19 -19.34
C ARG A 173 3.33 -6.55 -19.84
N VAL A 174 4.63 -6.68 -20.14
CA VAL A 174 5.20 -7.88 -20.78
C VAL A 174 5.49 -8.97 -19.76
N PHE A 175 6.09 -8.63 -18.62
CA PHE A 175 6.65 -9.62 -17.71
C PHE A 175 5.81 -9.88 -16.46
N ALA A 176 5.16 -8.87 -15.90
CA ALA A 176 4.43 -9.01 -14.65
C ALA A 176 3.23 -8.03 -14.54
N PRO A 177 2.08 -8.34 -15.13
CA PRO A 177 0.89 -7.50 -15.03
C PRO A 177 0.44 -7.24 -13.58
N TYR A 178 0.73 -8.15 -12.66
CA TYR A 178 0.45 -8.01 -11.22
C TYR A 178 1.36 -7.02 -10.48
N ALA A 179 2.44 -6.55 -11.11
CA ALA A 179 3.32 -5.54 -10.53
C ALA A 179 2.72 -4.13 -10.54
N CYS A 180 1.62 -3.88 -11.27
CA CYS A 180 0.97 -2.57 -11.33
C CYS A 180 0.28 -2.18 -10.01
N GLY A 181 0.03 -0.87 -9.84
CA GLY A 181 -0.71 -0.30 -8.73
C GLY A 181 0.03 -0.29 -7.38
N SER A 182 -0.67 0.12 -6.35
CA SER A 182 -0.15 0.20 -4.99
C SER A 182 0.14 -1.18 -4.38
N GLY A 183 -0.77 -2.12 -4.55
CA GLY A 183 -0.69 -3.45 -3.96
C GLY A 183 -1.38 -3.58 -2.60
N ILE A 184 -1.69 -2.49 -1.92
CA ILE A 184 -2.35 -2.52 -0.60
C ILE A 184 -3.77 -3.10 -0.68
N PRO A 185 -4.65 -2.72 -1.65
CA PRO A 185 -5.97 -3.32 -1.78
C PRO A 185 -5.96 -4.83 -1.93
N GLU A 186 -5.06 -5.34 -2.77
CA GLU A 186 -4.91 -6.78 -3.03
C GLU A 186 -4.33 -7.51 -1.82
N ILE A 187 -3.36 -6.92 -1.11
CA ILE A 187 -2.80 -7.49 0.12
C ILE A 187 -3.87 -7.54 1.21
N LYS A 188 -4.68 -6.48 1.37
CA LYS A 188 -5.83 -6.44 2.29
C LYS A 188 -6.79 -7.59 1.98
N THR A 189 -7.09 -7.83 0.70
CA THR A 189 -7.91 -8.95 0.23
C THR A 189 -7.27 -10.32 0.52
N ILE A 190 -5.97 -10.48 0.30
CA ILE A 190 -5.25 -11.73 0.61
C ILE A 190 -5.26 -12.00 2.12
N LEU A 191 -5.01 -11.00 2.94
CA LEU A 191 -4.99 -11.15 4.40
C LEU A 191 -6.39 -11.41 4.99
N SER A 192 -7.46 -10.99 4.31
CA SER A 192 -8.83 -11.36 4.68
C SER A 192 -9.20 -12.82 4.40
N GLY A 193 -8.33 -13.59 3.73
CA GLY A 193 -8.50 -15.03 3.53
C GLY A 193 -8.62 -15.47 2.08
N PHE A 194 -8.50 -14.58 1.10
CA PHE A 194 -8.53 -14.95 -0.32
C PHE A 194 -7.12 -15.24 -0.87
N ILE A 195 -7.06 -16.11 -1.87
CA ILE A 195 -5.82 -16.47 -2.55
C ILE A 195 -5.84 -15.86 -3.94
N ILE A 196 -4.91 -14.95 -4.21
CA ILE A 196 -4.67 -14.41 -5.54
C ILE A 196 -3.38 -15.07 -6.06
N ARG A 197 -3.54 -16.00 -7.01
CA ARG A 197 -2.41 -16.75 -7.57
C ARG A 197 -1.48 -15.83 -8.36
N GLY A 198 -0.17 -16.03 -8.21
CA GLY A 198 0.86 -15.27 -8.95
C GLY A 198 1.13 -13.86 -8.46
N TYR A 199 0.26 -13.29 -7.62
CA TYR A 199 0.39 -11.91 -7.12
C TYR A 199 1.64 -11.70 -6.27
N LEU A 200 1.96 -12.63 -5.37
CA LEU A 200 3.16 -12.63 -4.54
C LEU A 200 4.32 -13.45 -5.14
N GLY A 201 4.43 -13.48 -6.46
CA GLY A 201 5.43 -14.28 -7.17
C GLY A 201 6.83 -13.67 -7.16
N LYS A 202 7.85 -14.50 -7.46
CA LYS A 202 9.26 -14.06 -7.57
C LYS A 202 9.47 -13.07 -8.72
N TRP A 203 8.82 -13.32 -9.87
CA TRP A 203 8.86 -12.42 -11.01
C TRP A 203 8.20 -11.08 -10.72
N THR A 204 7.07 -11.10 -10.02
CA THR A 204 6.38 -9.88 -9.59
C THR A 204 7.27 -9.05 -8.66
N LEU A 205 8.00 -9.70 -7.74
CA LEU A 205 8.97 -9.04 -6.88
C LEU A 205 10.06 -8.30 -7.70
N LEU A 206 10.71 -9.01 -8.60
CA LEU A 206 11.81 -8.45 -9.39
C LEU A 206 11.34 -7.30 -10.29
N ILE A 207 10.27 -7.54 -11.05
CA ILE A 207 9.77 -6.53 -12.00
C ILE A 207 9.22 -5.32 -11.24
N LYS A 208 8.49 -5.52 -10.13
CA LYS A 208 7.98 -4.40 -9.33
C LYS A 208 9.10 -3.54 -8.75
N THR A 209 10.19 -4.15 -8.29
CA THR A 209 11.36 -3.42 -7.77
C THR A 209 11.97 -2.52 -8.85
N VAL A 210 12.24 -3.06 -10.05
CA VAL A 210 12.84 -2.29 -11.15
C VAL A 210 11.90 -1.23 -11.68
N THR A 211 10.64 -1.59 -11.91
CA THR A 211 9.67 -0.66 -12.51
C THR A 211 9.21 0.43 -11.52
N LEU A 212 9.30 0.19 -10.21
CA LEU A 212 9.07 1.20 -9.20
C LEU A 212 10.10 2.32 -9.28
N VAL A 213 11.39 1.96 -9.38
CA VAL A 213 12.48 2.94 -9.57
C VAL A 213 12.20 3.80 -10.80
N LEU A 214 11.93 3.18 -11.95
CA LEU A 214 11.64 3.88 -13.20
C LEU A 214 10.39 4.77 -13.11
N ALA A 215 9.32 4.30 -12.47
CA ALA A 215 8.07 5.04 -12.35
C ALA A 215 8.22 6.28 -11.47
N VAL A 216 8.89 6.17 -10.31
CA VAL A 216 9.11 7.31 -9.42
C VAL A 216 10.06 8.33 -10.06
N SER A 217 11.16 7.86 -10.67
CA SER A 217 12.15 8.73 -11.33
C SER A 217 11.60 9.45 -12.56
N SER A 218 10.49 8.97 -13.17
CA SER A 218 9.85 9.66 -14.30
C SER A 218 9.26 11.04 -13.94
N GLY A 219 9.15 11.38 -12.64
CA GLY A 219 8.56 12.64 -12.17
C GLY A 219 7.04 12.66 -12.09
N LEU A 220 6.38 11.52 -12.30
CA LEU A 220 4.95 11.37 -12.04
C LEU A 220 4.62 11.59 -10.56
N SER A 221 3.40 12.04 -10.28
CA SER A 221 2.92 12.20 -8.90
C SER A 221 2.62 10.84 -8.27
N LEU A 222 3.67 10.12 -7.90
CA LEU A 222 3.66 8.77 -7.37
C LEU A 222 4.52 8.68 -6.11
N GLY A 223 4.16 7.74 -5.23
CA GLY A 223 4.98 7.35 -4.09
C GLY A 223 5.50 5.92 -4.23
N LYS A 224 6.51 5.57 -3.45
CA LYS A 224 7.11 4.24 -3.37
C LYS A 224 6.52 3.38 -2.25
N GLU A 225 5.80 3.98 -1.29
CA GLU A 225 5.44 3.40 0.01
C GLU A 225 4.48 2.20 -0.15
N GLY A 226 3.36 2.38 -0.87
CA GLY A 226 2.44 1.28 -1.14
C GLY A 226 3.09 0.11 -1.88
N PRO A 227 3.78 0.36 -3.00
CA PRO A 227 4.56 -0.66 -3.69
C PRO A 227 5.61 -1.36 -2.84
N LEU A 228 6.28 -0.67 -1.89
CA LEU A 228 7.22 -1.29 -0.95
C LEU A 228 6.55 -2.28 0.00
N VAL A 229 5.31 -2.02 0.43
CA VAL A 229 4.53 -2.99 1.20
C VAL A 229 4.31 -4.28 0.39
N HIS A 230 4.00 -4.16 -0.90
CA HIS A 230 3.85 -5.32 -1.77
C HIS A 230 5.17 -6.06 -1.98
N VAL A 231 6.27 -5.34 -2.19
CA VAL A 231 7.63 -5.92 -2.30
C VAL A 231 7.98 -6.70 -1.03
N ALA A 232 7.75 -6.14 0.16
CA ALA A 232 7.99 -6.81 1.43
C ALA A 232 7.10 -8.06 1.60
N CYS A 233 5.83 -8.02 1.20
CA CYS A 233 4.95 -9.18 1.20
C CYS A 233 5.42 -10.27 0.22
N CYS A 234 5.96 -9.91 -0.95
CA CYS A 234 6.59 -10.86 -1.87
C CYS A 234 7.82 -11.53 -1.24
N CYS A 235 8.65 -10.76 -0.51
CA CYS A 235 9.77 -11.32 0.28
C CYS A 235 9.26 -12.29 1.36
N GLY A 236 8.20 -11.91 2.07
CA GLY A 236 7.53 -12.77 3.05
C GLY A 236 7.05 -14.09 2.44
N ASN A 237 6.41 -14.04 1.29
CA ASN A 237 5.96 -15.22 0.56
C ASN A 237 7.13 -16.11 0.07
N LEU A 238 8.22 -15.48 -0.38
CA LEU A 238 9.44 -16.18 -0.79
C LEU A 238 10.01 -17.01 0.37
N PHE A 239 10.17 -16.41 1.56
CA PHE A 239 10.69 -17.12 2.73
C PHE A 239 9.70 -18.12 3.31
N CYS A 240 8.38 -17.87 3.23
CA CYS A 240 7.37 -18.87 3.59
C CYS A 240 7.50 -20.15 2.79
N SER A 241 7.89 -20.07 1.52
CA SER A 241 8.05 -21.25 0.66
C SER A 241 9.24 -22.14 1.04
N LEU A 242 10.25 -21.60 1.75
CA LEU A 242 11.41 -22.37 2.22
C LEU A 242 11.11 -23.27 3.42
N PHE A 243 10.11 -22.89 4.23
CA PHE A 243 9.78 -23.63 5.46
C PHE A 243 8.45 -24.35 5.31
N SER A 244 8.44 -25.67 5.46
CA SER A 244 7.23 -26.50 5.33
C SER A 244 6.10 -26.12 6.29
N LYS A 245 6.41 -25.51 7.42
CA LYS A 245 5.49 -24.96 8.41
C LYS A 245 4.56 -23.89 7.82
N TYR A 246 5.12 -22.99 7.04
CA TYR A 246 4.41 -21.86 6.43
C TYR A 246 3.92 -22.18 5.01
N SER A 247 4.65 -23.02 4.28
CA SER A 247 4.27 -23.44 2.92
C SER A 247 2.99 -24.27 2.89
N LYS A 248 2.76 -25.12 3.91
CA LYS A 248 1.61 -26.03 3.99
C LYS A 248 0.43 -25.47 4.80
N ASN A 249 0.59 -24.33 5.45
CA ASN A 249 -0.44 -23.72 6.30
C ASN A 249 -0.68 -22.27 5.87
N GLU A 250 -1.83 -22.05 5.23
CA GLU A 250 -2.19 -20.74 4.69
C GLU A 250 -2.49 -19.71 5.79
N GLY A 251 -3.01 -20.12 6.95
CA GLY A 251 -3.20 -19.22 8.09
C GLY A 251 -1.88 -18.68 8.63
N LYS A 252 -0.87 -19.57 8.80
CA LYS A 252 0.47 -19.17 9.24
C LYS A 252 1.19 -18.31 8.21
N ARG A 253 0.99 -18.59 6.92
CA ARG A 253 1.51 -17.74 5.84
C ARG A 253 1.00 -16.31 5.96
N ARG A 254 -0.30 -16.10 6.26
CA ARG A 254 -0.88 -14.77 6.42
C ARG A 254 -0.39 -14.03 7.66
N GLU A 255 -0.12 -14.73 8.77
CA GLU A 255 0.58 -14.11 9.91
C GLU A 255 1.96 -13.56 9.49
N VAL A 256 2.71 -14.28 8.65
CA VAL A 256 3.99 -13.82 8.13
C VAL A 256 3.84 -12.68 7.14
N LEU A 257 2.83 -12.72 6.27
CA LEU A 257 2.55 -11.63 5.31
C LEU A 257 2.15 -10.34 6.02
N SER A 258 1.39 -10.44 7.12
CA SER A 258 1.05 -9.29 7.98
C SER A 258 2.31 -8.66 8.60
N ALA A 259 3.24 -9.48 9.09
CA ALA A 259 4.52 -8.98 9.59
C ALA A 259 5.40 -8.39 8.48
N ALA A 260 5.37 -8.97 7.28
CA ALA A 260 6.06 -8.44 6.12
C ALA A 260 5.49 -7.09 5.67
N ALA A 261 4.16 -6.90 5.72
CA ALA A 261 3.53 -5.61 5.46
C ALA A 261 4.00 -4.54 6.46
N ALA A 262 4.08 -4.88 7.75
CA ALA A 262 4.64 -4.00 8.78
C ALA A 262 6.11 -3.60 8.48
N ALA A 263 6.94 -4.57 8.07
CA ALA A 263 8.32 -4.29 7.66
C ALA A 263 8.38 -3.39 6.41
N GLY A 264 7.47 -3.58 5.45
CA GLY A 264 7.36 -2.76 4.24
C GLY A 264 7.07 -1.29 4.53
N VAL A 265 6.15 -1.00 5.45
CA VAL A 265 5.87 0.39 5.90
C VAL A 265 7.02 0.94 6.72
N SER A 266 7.63 0.11 7.57
CA SER A 266 8.79 0.49 8.38
C SER A 266 9.94 1.02 7.51
N VAL A 267 10.26 0.34 6.39
CA VAL A 267 11.32 0.79 5.48
C VAL A 267 10.88 1.95 4.59
N ALA A 268 9.58 2.05 4.29
CA ALA A 268 9.05 3.11 3.45
C ALA A 268 9.15 4.49 4.11
N PHE A 269 8.97 4.53 5.44
CA PHE A 269 8.91 5.78 6.21
C PHE A 269 10.00 5.90 7.28
N GLY A 270 10.84 4.87 7.49
CA GLY A 270 11.74 4.82 8.62
C GLY A 270 11.02 4.68 9.97
N ALA A 271 9.77 4.19 9.97
CA ALA A 271 8.82 4.19 11.08
C ALA A 271 8.46 2.75 11.52
N PRO A 272 9.25 2.10 12.39
CA PRO A 272 9.00 0.71 12.79
C PRO A 272 7.71 0.54 13.62
N ILE A 273 7.40 1.45 14.54
CA ILE A 273 6.17 1.37 15.36
C ILE A 273 4.95 1.68 14.48
N GLY A 274 5.04 2.75 13.68
CA GLY A 274 4.00 3.12 12.73
C GLY A 274 3.71 2.01 11.72
N GLY A 275 4.73 1.29 11.25
CA GLY A 275 4.57 0.15 10.36
C GLY A 275 3.77 -1.00 10.97
N VAL A 276 4.02 -1.33 12.25
CA VAL A 276 3.25 -2.37 12.96
C VAL A 276 1.80 -1.93 13.14
N LEU A 277 1.57 -0.67 13.56
CA LEU A 277 0.23 -0.14 13.74
C LEU A 277 -0.53 -0.04 12.42
N PHE A 278 0.12 0.33 11.32
CA PHE A 278 -0.45 0.30 9.99
C PHE A 278 -0.92 -1.10 9.58
N SER A 279 -0.08 -2.11 9.82
CA SER A 279 -0.46 -3.49 9.53
C SER A 279 -1.65 -3.94 10.37
N LEU A 280 -1.76 -3.49 11.61
CA LEU A 280 -2.87 -3.79 12.52
C LEU A 280 -4.16 -3.04 12.12
N GLU A 281 -4.08 -1.72 11.86
CA GLU A 281 -5.24 -0.84 11.62
C GLU A 281 -5.81 -1.02 10.23
N GLU A 282 -4.94 -1.07 9.21
CA GLU A 282 -5.38 -0.95 7.81
C GLU A 282 -5.36 -2.28 7.04
N VAL A 283 -4.34 -3.12 7.26
CA VAL A 283 -4.07 -4.22 6.31
C VAL A 283 -4.58 -5.56 6.81
N SER A 284 -4.46 -5.85 8.11
CA SER A 284 -4.69 -7.18 8.66
C SER A 284 -6.10 -7.37 9.15
N TYR A 285 -6.78 -8.39 8.60
CA TYR A 285 -8.10 -8.82 9.08
C TYR A 285 -8.03 -9.56 10.43
N TYR A 286 -7.00 -10.42 10.59
CA TYR A 286 -6.75 -11.19 11.80
C TYR A 286 -5.33 -11.00 12.29
N PHE A 287 -5.16 -10.42 13.48
CA PHE A 287 -3.87 -10.06 14.03
C PHE A 287 -3.71 -10.56 15.47
N PRO A 288 -3.24 -11.81 15.67
CA PRO A 288 -3.02 -12.36 17.01
C PRO A 288 -1.83 -11.69 17.72
N LEU A 289 -1.88 -11.60 19.06
CA LEU A 289 -0.83 -10.98 19.87
C LEU A 289 0.59 -11.54 19.60
N LYS A 290 0.70 -12.82 19.27
CA LYS A 290 2.00 -13.43 18.89
C LYS A 290 2.54 -12.82 17.60
N THR A 291 1.69 -12.42 16.68
CA THR A 291 2.08 -11.76 15.44
C THR A 291 2.55 -10.34 15.68
N LEU A 292 1.99 -9.65 16.67
CA LEU A 292 2.43 -8.30 17.06
C LEU A 292 3.93 -8.24 17.36
N TRP A 293 4.41 -9.11 18.24
CA TRP A 293 5.85 -9.18 18.60
C TRP A 293 6.75 -9.53 17.42
N ARG A 294 6.29 -10.45 16.58
CA ARG A 294 7.04 -10.85 15.38
C ARG A 294 7.08 -9.74 14.34
N SER A 295 5.96 -9.04 14.15
CA SER A 295 5.88 -7.88 13.25
C SER A 295 6.78 -6.76 13.72
N PHE A 296 6.78 -6.48 15.02
CA PHE A 296 7.67 -5.48 15.61
C PHE A 296 9.16 -5.83 15.38
N PHE A 297 9.53 -7.09 15.59
CA PHE A 297 10.90 -7.56 15.34
C PHE A 297 11.28 -7.43 13.86
N ALA A 298 10.39 -7.84 12.93
CA ALA A 298 10.64 -7.72 11.49
C ALA A 298 10.79 -6.25 11.08
N ALA A 299 9.93 -5.36 11.58
CA ALA A 299 9.98 -3.92 11.32
C ALA A 299 11.27 -3.29 11.87
N LEU A 300 11.69 -3.66 13.08
CA LEU A 300 12.93 -3.20 13.69
C LEU A 300 14.16 -3.62 12.88
N VAL A 301 14.24 -4.90 12.48
CA VAL A 301 15.35 -5.40 11.64
C VAL A 301 15.38 -4.70 10.30
N ALA A 302 14.23 -4.48 9.68
CA ALA A 302 14.11 -3.78 8.40
C ALA A 302 14.59 -2.32 8.51
N ALA A 303 14.16 -1.59 9.53
CA ALA A 303 14.62 -0.23 9.79
C ALA A 303 16.13 -0.16 10.09
N PHE A 304 16.63 -1.09 10.88
CA PHE A 304 18.06 -1.18 11.17
C PHE A 304 18.89 -1.45 9.92
N THR A 305 18.42 -2.34 9.03
CA THR A 305 19.09 -2.65 7.76
C THR A 305 19.10 -1.43 6.86
N LEU A 306 17.97 -0.71 6.74
CA LEU A 306 17.88 0.53 5.97
C LEU A 306 18.85 1.59 6.50
N ARG A 307 18.90 1.78 7.82
CA ARG A 307 19.86 2.70 8.45
C ARG A 307 21.31 2.32 8.18
N SER A 308 21.62 1.02 8.16
CA SER A 308 22.99 0.53 7.92
C SER A 308 23.45 0.82 6.48
N ILE A 309 22.51 0.84 5.51
CA ILE A 309 22.79 1.23 4.11
C ILE A 309 22.92 2.76 4.00
N ASN A 310 22.23 3.49 4.90
CA ASN A 310 22.20 4.96 4.94
C ASN A 310 21.92 5.63 3.57
N PRO A 311 20.77 5.33 2.93
CA PRO A 311 20.47 5.88 1.61
C PRO A 311 20.29 7.40 1.61
N PHE A 312 19.99 8.00 2.77
CA PHE A 312 19.69 9.43 2.92
C PHE A 312 20.93 10.29 3.27
N GLY A 313 22.13 9.69 3.38
CA GLY A 313 23.37 10.42 3.66
C GLY A 313 23.44 11.07 5.04
N ASN A 314 22.35 11.14 5.78
CA ASN A 314 22.30 11.65 7.14
C ASN A 314 22.34 10.46 8.13
N ASN A 315 23.10 10.51 9.19
CA ASN A 315 23.20 9.45 10.22
C ASN A 315 21.89 9.25 11.01
N ARG A 316 20.74 9.69 10.51
CA ARG A 316 19.42 9.64 11.14
C ARG A 316 18.53 8.60 10.45
N LEU A 317 17.65 7.97 11.21
CA LEU A 317 16.65 7.02 10.68
C LEU A 317 15.46 7.72 10.03
N VAL A 318 15.33 9.01 10.29
CA VAL A 318 14.15 9.83 10.03
C VAL A 318 14.22 10.38 8.62
N LEU A 319 13.16 10.16 7.81
CA LEU A 319 13.11 10.60 6.42
C LEU A 319 13.04 12.14 6.31
N PHE A 320 12.23 12.77 7.16
CA PHE A 320 12.03 14.24 7.19
C PHE A 320 12.27 14.76 8.60
N TYR A 321 13.52 14.85 9.00
CA TYR A 321 13.86 15.39 10.32
C TYR A 321 13.52 16.86 10.43
N VAL A 322 12.79 17.22 11.47
CA VAL A 322 12.39 18.59 11.79
C VAL A 322 12.74 18.93 13.22
N GLU A 323 13.31 20.09 13.43
CA GLU A 323 13.57 20.65 14.74
C GLU A 323 13.12 22.12 14.70
N TYR A 324 12.00 22.41 15.38
CA TYR A 324 11.46 23.77 15.46
C TYR A 324 11.91 24.42 16.76
N HIS A 325 12.25 25.69 16.68
CA HIS A 325 12.75 26.44 17.84
C HIS A 325 11.61 27.10 18.64
N THR A 326 10.48 27.33 18.00
CA THR A 326 9.30 27.95 18.63
C THR A 326 8.26 26.88 19.00
N PRO A 327 7.79 26.85 20.27
CA PRO A 327 6.72 25.96 20.67
C PRO A 327 5.40 26.39 20.04
N TRP A 328 4.52 25.46 19.75
CA TRP A 328 3.16 25.76 19.29
C TRP A 328 2.27 26.24 20.45
N TYR A 329 1.26 27.06 20.15
CA TYR A 329 0.33 27.64 21.13
C TYR A 329 -1.09 27.12 20.91
N MET A 330 -1.89 27.08 21.99
CA MET A 330 -3.27 26.57 21.95
C MET A 330 -4.16 27.31 20.94
N ALA A 331 -3.89 28.56 20.65
CA ALA A 331 -4.64 29.34 19.65
C ALA A 331 -4.42 28.81 18.23
N GLU A 332 -3.28 28.18 17.95
CA GLU A 332 -2.96 27.57 16.64
C GLU A 332 -3.76 26.29 16.37
N LEU A 333 -4.42 25.73 17.39
CA LEU A 333 -5.26 24.57 17.21
C LEU A 333 -6.44 24.84 16.25
N VAL A 334 -6.92 26.09 16.18
CA VAL A 334 -8.01 26.49 15.26
C VAL A 334 -7.60 26.34 13.80
N PRO A 335 -6.52 26.95 13.31
CA PRO A 335 -6.04 26.70 11.95
C PRO A 335 -5.65 25.26 11.71
N PHE A 336 -5.17 24.48 12.68
CA PHE A 336 -4.89 23.05 12.51
C PHE A 336 -6.18 22.24 12.28
N ILE A 337 -7.27 22.57 12.99
CA ILE A 337 -8.59 21.98 12.75
C ILE A 337 -9.11 22.37 11.35
N LEU A 338 -8.91 23.60 10.91
CA LEU A 338 -9.28 24.03 9.56
C LEU A 338 -8.51 23.27 8.47
N LEU A 339 -7.22 23.00 8.70
CA LEU A 339 -6.44 22.12 7.83
C LEU A 339 -6.99 20.69 7.83
N GLY A 340 -7.46 20.20 8.98
CA GLY A 340 -8.17 18.93 9.10
C GLY A 340 -9.44 18.90 8.23
N VAL A 341 -10.27 19.94 8.29
CA VAL A 341 -11.46 20.07 7.42
C VAL A 341 -11.07 20.08 5.94
N PHE A 342 -10.06 20.85 5.57
CA PHE A 342 -9.55 20.86 4.19
C PHE A 342 -9.10 19.46 3.75
N GLY A 343 -8.33 18.75 4.57
CA GLY A 343 -7.84 17.40 4.28
C GLY A 343 -8.99 16.40 4.08
N GLY A 344 -10.04 16.46 4.91
CA GLY A 344 -11.23 15.63 4.78
C GLY A 344 -12.01 15.88 3.49
N LEU A 345 -12.24 17.15 3.15
CA LEU A 345 -12.90 17.55 1.90
C LEU A 345 -12.07 17.15 0.67
N TRP A 346 -10.78 17.39 0.70
CA TRP A 346 -9.85 16.98 -0.35
C TRP A 346 -9.87 15.46 -0.53
N GLY A 347 -9.75 14.69 0.57
CA GLY A 347 -9.76 13.23 0.51
C GLY A 347 -11.01 12.69 -0.16
N THR A 348 -12.18 13.21 0.20
CA THR A 348 -13.46 12.80 -0.40
C THR A 348 -13.55 13.17 -1.88
N LEU A 349 -13.16 14.40 -2.24
CA LEU A 349 -13.13 14.85 -3.62
C LEU A 349 -12.20 13.98 -4.48
N PHE A 350 -10.99 13.71 -3.96
CA PHE A 350 -10.00 12.86 -4.60
C PHE A 350 -10.55 11.45 -4.87
N ILE A 351 -11.12 10.80 -3.85
CA ILE A 351 -11.68 9.44 -3.98
C ILE A 351 -12.76 9.42 -5.06
N ARG A 352 -13.73 10.34 -5.01
CA ARG A 352 -14.82 10.41 -6.00
C ARG A 352 -14.29 10.62 -7.42
N CYS A 353 -13.40 11.59 -7.61
CA CYS A 353 -12.84 11.90 -8.93
C CYS A 353 -11.97 10.76 -9.48
N ASN A 354 -11.10 10.19 -8.63
CA ASN A 354 -10.22 9.09 -9.02
C ASN A 354 -11.01 7.83 -9.38
N ILE A 355 -12.00 7.42 -8.58
CA ILE A 355 -12.84 6.26 -8.87
C ILE A 355 -13.67 6.48 -10.14
N ALA A 356 -14.23 7.68 -10.33
CA ALA A 356 -14.94 8.01 -11.58
C ALA A 356 -14.00 7.91 -12.79
N TRP A 357 -12.77 8.41 -12.69
CA TRP A 357 -11.75 8.30 -13.74
C TRP A 357 -11.36 6.84 -14.00
N CYS A 358 -11.07 6.06 -12.95
CA CYS A 358 -10.74 4.65 -13.06
C CYS A 358 -11.88 3.82 -13.68
N ARG A 359 -13.14 4.13 -13.33
CA ARG A 359 -14.33 3.52 -13.96
C ARG A 359 -14.41 3.87 -15.44
N ARG A 360 -14.18 5.15 -15.79
CA ARG A 360 -14.16 5.59 -17.20
C ARG A 360 -13.01 4.91 -17.96
N ARG A 361 -11.85 4.74 -17.37
CA ARG A 361 -10.71 3.99 -17.93
C ARG A 361 -11.08 2.54 -18.26
N LYS A 362 -11.80 1.85 -17.37
CA LYS A 362 -12.28 0.48 -17.60
C LYS A 362 -13.34 0.37 -18.71
N THR A 363 -14.20 1.37 -18.88
CA THR A 363 -15.32 1.34 -19.82
C THR A 363 -14.97 1.87 -21.20
N THR A 364 -13.94 2.69 -21.36
CA THR A 364 -13.57 3.34 -22.62
C THR A 364 -12.39 2.64 -23.31
N ARG A 365 -12.13 3.05 -24.57
CA ARG A 365 -10.98 2.58 -25.36
C ARG A 365 -9.62 2.90 -24.69
N LEU A 366 -9.58 3.84 -23.76
CA LEU A 366 -8.38 4.24 -23.04
C LEU A 366 -7.74 3.04 -22.29
N GLY A 367 -8.55 2.17 -21.70
CA GLY A 367 -8.08 0.96 -21.02
C GLY A 367 -7.44 -0.09 -21.93
N LYS A 368 -7.66 0.00 -23.27
CA LYS A 368 -7.01 -0.89 -24.25
C LYS A 368 -5.57 -0.49 -24.57
N TYR A 369 -5.22 0.78 -24.34
CA TYR A 369 -3.89 1.35 -24.67
C TYR A 369 -3.20 1.93 -23.43
N PRO A 370 -2.89 1.12 -22.41
CA PRO A 370 -2.32 1.61 -21.13
C PRO A 370 -0.95 2.28 -21.32
N VAL A 371 -0.16 1.84 -22.31
CA VAL A 371 1.16 2.43 -22.59
C VAL A 371 1.01 3.87 -23.06
N LEU A 372 0.07 4.12 -23.99
CA LEU A 372 -0.19 5.46 -24.51
C LEU A 372 -0.70 6.41 -23.42
N GLU A 373 -1.58 5.92 -22.53
CA GLU A 373 -2.07 6.70 -21.39
C GLU A 373 -0.93 7.14 -20.48
N VAL A 374 -0.06 6.21 -20.06
CA VAL A 374 1.08 6.51 -19.19
C VAL A 374 2.01 7.53 -19.85
N ILE A 375 2.35 7.35 -21.12
CA ILE A 375 3.22 8.28 -21.86
C ILE A 375 2.59 9.67 -21.95
N ALA A 376 1.29 9.76 -22.27
CA ALA A 376 0.58 11.04 -22.39
C ALA A 376 0.53 11.78 -21.04
N VAL A 377 0.19 11.09 -19.94
CA VAL A 377 0.15 11.68 -18.60
C VAL A 377 1.55 12.10 -18.17
N THR A 378 2.58 11.28 -18.42
CA THR A 378 3.97 11.64 -18.10
C THR A 378 4.43 12.85 -18.90
N GLY A 379 4.14 12.91 -20.19
CA GLY A 379 4.49 14.05 -21.02
C GLY A 379 3.87 15.35 -20.53
N ILE A 380 2.56 15.34 -20.25
CA ILE A 380 1.84 16.50 -19.70
C ILE A 380 2.45 16.89 -18.33
N THR A 381 2.70 15.91 -17.47
CA THR A 381 3.29 16.15 -16.15
C THR A 381 4.67 16.78 -16.25
N ALA A 382 5.58 16.25 -17.07
CA ALA A 382 6.94 16.75 -17.21
C ALA A 382 6.97 18.16 -17.83
N VAL A 383 6.10 18.40 -18.84
CA VAL A 383 5.98 19.73 -19.48
C VAL A 383 5.49 20.79 -18.50
N LEU A 384 4.49 20.46 -17.68
CA LEU A 384 3.94 21.44 -16.73
C LEU A 384 4.77 21.57 -15.45
N ALA A 385 5.50 20.52 -15.06
CA ALA A 385 6.31 20.51 -13.84
C ALA A 385 7.61 21.33 -13.97
N PHE A 386 8.28 21.31 -15.10
CA PHE A 386 9.59 21.90 -15.28
C PHE A 386 9.67 23.42 -15.02
N PRO A 387 8.71 24.27 -15.46
CA PRO A 387 8.78 25.71 -15.25
C PRO A 387 8.71 26.15 -13.79
N ASN A 388 8.05 25.37 -12.93
CA ASN A 388 7.89 25.72 -11.52
C ASN A 388 8.96 24.98 -10.67
N PRO A 389 9.83 25.69 -9.94
CA PRO A 389 10.92 25.09 -9.16
C PRO A 389 10.42 24.10 -8.10
N TYR A 390 9.22 24.29 -7.53
CA TYR A 390 8.63 23.40 -6.53
C TYR A 390 8.08 22.09 -7.11
N THR A 391 7.65 22.08 -8.37
CA THR A 391 7.13 20.87 -9.03
C THR A 391 8.19 20.12 -9.82
N ARG A 392 9.31 20.75 -10.15
CA ARG A 392 10.44 20.14 -10.86
C ARG A 392 11.19 19.14 -10.00
N ARG A 393 11.39 19.45 -8.73
CA ARG A 393 12.05 18.60 -7.74
C ARG A 393 11.27 17.30 -7.47
N SER A 394 11.92 16.32 -6.86
CA SER A 394 11.24 15.12 -6.40
C SER A 394 10.17 15.46 -5.35
N THR A 395 9.08 14.70 -5.32
CA THR A 395 7.99 14.99 -4.36
C THR A 395 8.45 14.85 -2.91
N SER A 396 9.38 13.92 -2.62
CA SER A 396 9.94 13.74 -1.28
C SER A 396 10.82 14.92 -0.87
N GLU A 397 11.65 15.43 -1.77
CA GLU A 397 12.49 16.62 -1.53
C GLU A 397 11.64 17.87 -1.30
N LEU A 398 10.58 18.06 -2.09
CA LEU A 398 9.61 19.13 -1.89
C LEU A 398 8.98 19.09 -0.49
N ILE A 399 8.56 17.92 -0.02
CA ILE A 399 7.99 17.77 1.33
C ILE A 399 9.02 18.10 2.41
N SER A 400 10.26 17.65 2.24
CA SER A 400 11.36 17.97 3.16
C SER A 400 11.59 19.47 3.27
N GLU A 401 11.63 20.17 2.14
CA GLU A 401 11.78 21.62 2.10
C GLU A 401 10.60 22.36 2.76
N LEU A 402 9.36 21.89 2.51
CA LEU A 402 8.16 22.48 3.10
C LEU A 402 8.06 22.27 4.62
N PHE A 403 8.61 21.19 5.14
CA PHE A 403 8.63 20.92 6.59
C PHE A 403 9.73 21.70 7.31
N ASN A 404 10.81 22.05 6.62
CA ASN A 404 11.91 22.77 7.24
C ASN A 404 11.50 24.13 7.77
N ASP A 405 12.14 24.51 8.88
CA ASP A 405 12.10 25.86 9.43
C ASP A 405 13.12 26.74 8.71
N CYS A 406 12.78 28.01 8.52
CA CYS A 406 13.66 28.97 7.85
C CYS A 406 14.89 29.29 8.70
N GLY A 407 16.02 28.67 8.38
CA GLY A 407 17.31 28.91 9.02
C GLY A 407 18.11 30.07 8.38
N ALA A 408 19.07 30.64 9.12
CA ALA A 408 19.94 31.68 8.61
C ALA A 408 20.85 31.24 7.44
N LEU A 409 20.98 29.94 7.24
CA LEU A 409 21.83 29.30 6.20
C LEU A 409 21.04 28.77 5.00
N GLU A 410 19.70 28.85 5.03
CA GLU A 410 18.86 28.32 3.94
C GLU A 410 18.65 29.40 2.86
N SER A 411 19.04 29.06 1.64
CA SER A 411 18.85 29.91 0.45
C SER A 411 17.50 29.66 -0.27
N SER A 412 16.54 28.99 0.41
CA SER A 412 15.23 28.69 -0.18
C SER A 412 14.41 29.96 -0.42
N GLN A 413 13.73 30.03 -1.56
CA GLN A 413 12.79 31.11 -1.87
C GLN A 413 11.63 31.22 -0.87
N LEU A 414 11.35 30.14 -0.13
CA LEU A 414 10.37 30.13 0.97
C LEU A 414 10.77 31.03 2.13
N CYS A 415 12.05 31.36 2.26
CA CYS A 415 12.65 32.11 3.36
C CYS A 415 13.20 33.47 2.92
N ASP A 416 12.68 34.03 1.84
CA ASP A 416 13.15 35.32 1.25
C ASP A 416 13.17 36.48 2.25
N TYR A 417 12.26 36.52 3.23
CA TYR A 417 12.19 37.56 4.25
C TYR A 417 13.37 37.54 5.21
N ILE A 418 14.03 36.42 5.41
CA ILE A 418 15.24 36.30 6.25
C ILE A 418 16.46 36.86 5.51
N ASN A 419 16.50 36.69 4.20
CA ASN A 419 17.60 37.10 3.34
C ASN A 419 17.48 38.55 2.84
N ASN A 420 16.47 39.31 3.28
CA ASN A 420 16.23 40.67 2.83
C ASN A 420 17.33 41.63 3.38
N PRO A 421 18.17 42.24 2.51
CA PRO A 421 19.29 43.10 2.93
C PRO A 421 18.88 44.38 3.67
N ASN A 422 17.59 44.75 3.65
CA ASN A 422 17.07 45.92 4.35
C ASN A 422 16.76 45.63 5.84
N MET A 423 16.85 44.41 6.28
CA MET A 423 16.71 44.00 7.67
C MET A 423 18.11 43.91 8.29
N THR A 424 18.61 45.02 8.85
CA THR A 424 19.84 45.03 9.63
C THR A 424 19.66 44.23 10.92
N ARG A 425 20.30 43.09 10.99
CA ARG A 425 20.38 42.29 12.23
C ARG A 425 21.35 42.93 13.20
N PRO A 426 20.99 43.12 14.48
CA PRO A 426 21.98 43.26 15.53
C PRO A 426 22.67 41.89 15.71
N VAL A 427 23.98 41.86 15.62
CA VAL A 427 24.83 40.66 15.57
C VAL A 427 24.92 39.93 16.93
N ASP A 428 24.42 40.49 18.02
CA ASP A 428 24.79 40.08 19.38
C ASP A 428 23.71 39.42 20.23
N ASP A 429 22.46 39.32 19.75
CA ASP A 429 21.39 38.62 20.52
C ASP A 429 20.69 37.60 19.66
N ILE A 430 21.15 36.37 19.76
CA ILE A 430 20.53 35.19 19.14
C ILE A 430 19.69 34.50 20.20
N PRO A 431 18.39 34.79 20.31
CA PRO A 431 17.45 33.68 20.26
C PRO A 431 16.22 33.92 19.39
N ASP A 432 15.91 35.14 18.98
CA ASP A 432 14.65 35.40 18.26
C ASP A 432 14.92 35.69 16.79
N ARG A 433 14.43 34.85 15.89
CA ARG A 433 14.49 35.11 14.45
C ARG A 433 13.52 36.22 14.10
N PRO A 434 13.91 37.23 13.33
CA PRO A 434 13.01 38.32 12.95
C PRO A 434 12.01 37.83 11.91
N ALA A 435 10.71 38.00 12.18
CA ALA A 435 9.67 37.85 11.18
C ALA A 435 9.80 38.95 10.11
N GLY A 436 9.66 38.59 8.85
CA GLY A 436 9.83 39.49 7.71
C GLY A 436 8.50 39.92 7.09
N PRO A 437 8.55 40.94 6.18
CA PRO A 437 7.35 41.51 5.55
C PRO A 437 6.64 40.65 4.55
N GLY A 438 7.03 39.40 4.37
CA GLY A 438 6.30 38.42 3.57
C GLY A 438 7.08 37.80 2.42
N VAL A 439 6.57 36.69 1.93
CA VAL A 439 7.14 35.80 0.89
C VAL A 439 6.20 35.75 -0.30
N TYR A 440 6.04 36.89 -1.00
CA TYR A 440 5.02 36.96 -2.07
C TYR A 440 5.39 36.15 -3.33
N SER A 441 6.67 36.09 -3.66
CA SER A 441 7.13 35.34 -4.85
C SER A 441 6.90 33.84 -4.73
N ALA A 442 7.04 33.25 -3.53
CA ALA A 442 6.84 31.84 -3.29
C ALA A 442 5.35 31.45 -3.23
N LEU A 443 4.47 32.31 -2.69
CA LEU A 443 3.05 32.00 -2.47
C LEU A 443 2.29 31.66 -3.76
N TRP A 444 2.46 32.44 -4.82
CA TRP A 444 1.78 32.16 -6.08
C TRP A 444 2.32 30.90 -6.76
N GLN A 445 3.63 30.64 -6.67
CA GLN A 445 4.26 29.42 -7.20
C GLN A 445 3.79 28.18 -6.43
N LEU A 446 3.69 28.27 -5.09
CA LEU A 446 3.12 27.21 -4.26
C LEU A 446 1.63 26.96 -4.56
N THR A 447 0.86 28.02 -4.81
CA THR A 447 -0.55 27.91 -5.17
C THR A 447 -0.71 27.19 -6.52
N LEU A 448 0.12 27.52 -7.51
CA LEU A 448 0.13 26.82 -8.79
C LEU A 448 0.58 25.36 -8.62
N ALA A 449 1.58 25.10 -7.79
CA ALA A 449 2.03 23.75 -7.46
C ALA A 449 0.94 22.95 -6.77
N LEU A 450 0.15 23.56 -5.87
CA LEU A 450 -1.00 22.92 -5.23
C LEU A 450 -2.03 22.47 -6.26
N VAL A 451 -2.49 23.37 -7.13
CA VAL A 451 -3.48 23.06 -8.16
C VAL A 451 -2.95 21.98 -9.09
N PHE A 452 -1.70 22.07 -9.52
CA PHE A 452 -1.05 21.09 -10.37
C PHE A 452 -1.03 19.70 -9.69
N LYS A 453 -0.55 19.59 -8.44
CA LYS A 453 -0.49 18.33 -7.69
C LYS A 453 -1.88 17.73 -7.46
N ILE A 454 -2.88 18.56 -7.14
CA ILE A 454 -4.29 18.14 -6.99
C ILE A 454 -4.78 17.45 -8.27
N VAL A 455 -4.63 18.10 -9.41
CA VAL A 455 -5.15 17.60 -10.68
C VAL A 455 -4.38 16.37 -11.15
N ILE A 456 -3.05 16.42 -11.15
CA ILE A 456 -2.24 15.34 -11.71
C ILE A 456 -2.32 14.05 -10.88
N THR A 457 -2.47 14.13 -9.55
CA THR A 457 -2.59 12.96 -8.69
C THR A 457 -3.86 12.16 -9.00
N ILE A 458 -4.98 12.84 -9.33
CA ILE A 458 -6.25 12.20 -9.72
C ILE A 458 -6.05 11.31 -10.95
N PHE A 459 -5.33 11.80 -11.95
CA PHE A 459 -5.12 11.06 -13.21
C PHE A 459 -4.02 9.99 -13.10
N THR A 460 -3.01 10.22 -12.27
CA THR A 460 -1.85 9.35 -12.15
C THR A 460 -2.16 8.08 -11.36
N PHE A 461 -2.95 8.17 -10.28
CA PHE A 461 -3.26 7.01 -9.47
C PHE A 461 -4.18 6.03 -10.20
N GLY A 462 -3.83 4.74 -10.17
CA GLY A 462 -4.57 3.67 -10.84
C GLY A 462 -4.15 3.40 -12.29
N MET A 463 -3.11 4.05 -12.84
CA MET A 463 -2.48 3.66 -14.10
C MET A 463 -1.79 2.30 -14.00
N LYS A 464 -1.46 1.68 -15.14
CA LYS A 464 -0.81 0.36 -15.21
C LYS A 464 0.70 0.42 -14.97
N ILE A 465 1.10 1.15 -13.90
CA ILE A 465 2.46 1.24 -13.38
C ILE A 465 2.41 1.10 -11.85
N PRO A 466 3.50 0.72 -11.18
CA PRO A 466 3.58 0.77 -9.72
C PRO A 466 3.31 2.18 -9.22
N SER A 467 2.36 2.36 -8.32
CA SER A 467 1.95 3.69 -7.84
C SER A 467 1.53 3.66 -6.39
N GLY A 468 2.23 4.42 -5.54
CA GLY A 468 1.83 4.70 -4.16
C GLY A 468 1.12 6.05 -4.08
N LEU A 469 0.27 6.22 -3.07
CA LEU A 469 -0.55 7.43 -2.88
C LEU A 469 -0.14 8.25 -1.64
N PHE A 470 0.67 7.71 -0.74
CA PHE A 470 1.03 8.39 0.51
C PHE A 470 1.75 9.71 0.25
N ILE A 471 2.91 9.67 -0.38
CA ILE A 471 3.72 10.86 -0.66
C ILE A 471 2.97 11.91 -1.50
N PRO A 472 2.24 11.57 -2.58
CA PRO A 472 1.45 12.57 -3.31
C PRO A 472 0.36 13.23 -2.47
N SER A 473 -0.33 12.49 -1.60
CA SER A 473 -1.35 13.05 -0.70
C SER A 473 -0.73 13.94 0.37
N MET A 474 0.42 13.53 0.93
CA MET A 474 1.19 14.33 1.87
C MET A 474 1.68 15.63 1.22
N ALA A 475 2.13 15.60 -0.04
CA ALA A 475 2.59 16.80 -0.75
C ALA A 475 1.46 17.82 -0.93
N VAL A 476 0.26 17.40 -1.32
CA VAL A 476 -0.90 18.30 -1.41
C VAL A 476 -1.17 18.96 -0.06
N GLY A 477 -1.18 18.17 1.01
CA GLY A 477 -1.39 18.68 2.37
C GLY A 477 -0.27 19.57 2.86
N ALA A 478 0.98 19.24 2.58
CA ALA A 478 2.16 20.03 2.96
C ALA A 478 2.16 21.41 2.27
N ILE A 479 1.86 21.45 0.97
CA ILE A 479 1.78 22.73 0.24
C ILE A 479 0.63 23.58 0.79
N ALA A 480 -0.56 23.01 0.97
CA ALA A 480 -1.70 23.74 1.53
C ALA A 480 -1.42 24.23 2.97
N GLY A 481 -0.84 23.36 3.80
CA GLY A 481 -0.44 23.69 5.17
C GLY A 481 0.62 24.81 5.19
N ARG A 482 1.63 24.77 4.32
CA ARG A 482 2.65 25.82 4.23
C ARG A 482 2.06 27.17 3.83
N ILE A 483 1.13 27.18 2.86
CA ILE A 483 0.42 28.42 2.44
C ILE A 483 -0.36 29.01 3.62
N VAL A 484 -1.11 28.17 4.36
CA VAL A 484 -1.84 28.61 5.55
C VAL A 484 -0.89 29.09 6.63
N GLY A 485 0.22 28.37 6.87
CA GLY A 485 1.24 28.73 7.85
C GLY A 485 1.87 30.09 7.56
N ILE A 486 2.26 30.37 6.32
CA ILE A 486 2.77 31.67 5.89
C ILE A 486 1.70 32.77 6.08
N ALA A 487 0.45 32.49 5.76
CA ALA A 487 -0.64 33.44 5.95
C ALA A 487 -0.85 33.79 7.43
N VAL A 488 -0.81 32.80 8.34
CA VAL A 488 -0.92 33.02 9.78
C VAL A 488 0.30 33.76 10.33
N GLU A 489 1.51 33.42 9.87
CA GLU A 489 2.75 34.12 10.23
C GLU A 489 2.68 35.60 9.85
N GLN A 490 2.27 35.89 8.61
CA GLN A 490 2.12 37.29 8.15
C GLN A 490 1.01 38.03 8.91
N MET A 491 -0.07 37.34 9.25
CA MET A 491 -1.12 37.91 10.09
C MET A 491 -0.60 38.25 11.51
N ALA A 492 0.19 37.38 12.10
CA ALA A 492 0.81 37.61 13.39
C ALA A 492 1.83 38.76 13.35
N TYR A 493 2.63 38.89 12.25
CA TYR A 493 3.57 39.97 12.05
C TYR A 493 2.90 41.34 11.95
N HIS A 494 1.83 41.46 11.14
CA HIS A 494 1.14 42.74 10.91
C HIS A 494 0.18 43.11 12.01
N HIS A 495 -0.34 42.15 12.77
CA HIS A 495 -1.39 42.37 13.79
C HIS A 495 -0.99 41.80 15.16
N HIS A 496 0.26 42.01 15.56
CA HIS A 496 0.79 41.55 16.85
C HIS A 496 0.01 42.07 18.07
N ASP A 497 -0.71 43.22 17.93
CA ASP A 497 -1.54 43.81 18.98
C ASP A 497 -2.90 43.12 19.20
N TRP A 498 -3.28 42.22 18.33
CA TRP A 498 -4.54 41.49 18.51
C TRP A 498 -4.49 40.61 19.76
N ILE A 499 -5.64 40.49 20.42
CA ILE A 499 -5.79 39.70 21.66
C ILE A 499 -5.25 38.27 21.50
N ILE A 500 -5.35 37.72 20.32
CA ILE A 500 -4.88 36.36 20.00
C ILE A 500 -3.36 36.28 20.04
N PHE A 501 -2.65 37.27 19.46
CA PHE A 501 -1.20 37.25 19.30
C PHE A 501 -0.45 37.95 20.43
N LYS A 502 -1.10 38.87 21.12
CA LYS A 502 -0.48 39.78 22.12
C LYS A 502 0.27 39.06 23.24
N ASN A 503 -0.18 37.86 23.63
CA ASN A 503 0.37 37.14 24.79
C ASN A 503 1.58 36.25 24.44
N TRP A 504 1.81 35.95 23.18
CA TRP A 504 2.82 34.98 22.77
C TRP A 504 3.67 35.40 21.55
N CYS A 505 3.25 36.42 20.81
CA CYS A 505 4.02 37.00 19.74
C CYS A 505 4.66 38.32 20.19
N ARG A 506 6.00 38.43 20.07
CA ARG A 506 6.72 39.67 20.29
C ARG A 506 6.86 40.42 18.97
N PRO A 507 6.82 41.76 18.96
CA PRO A 507 7.04 42.55 17.75
C PRO A 507 8.41 42.22 17.13
N GLY A 508 8.42 41.79 15.86
CA GLY A 508 9.64 41.48 15.12
C GLY A 508 10.29 40.14 15.40
N ALA A 509 9.66 39.24 16.22
CA ALA A 509 10.13 37.88 16.47
C ALA A 509 9.20 36.84 15.84
N ASP A 510 9.76 35.71 15.41
CA ASP A 510 8.99 34.59 14.92
C ASP A 510 8.20 33.94 16.06
N CYS A 511 6.90 33.85 15.89
CA CYS A 511 6.01 33.19 16.84
C CYS A 511 5.18 32.06 16.20
N VAL A 512 5.21 31.93 14.88
CA VAL A 512 4.51 30.92 14.10
C VAL A 512 5.52 30.20 13.22
N THR A 513 5.46 28.88 13.20
CA THR A 513 6.35 28.04 12.38
C THR A 513 5.59 27.47 11.19
N PRO A 514 5.74 28.01 9.97
CA PRO A 514 5.01 27.53 8.78
C PRO A 514 5.29 26.06 8.44
N GLY A 515 6.48 25.53 8.82
CA GLY A 515 6.83 24.13 8.64
C GLY A 515 5.93 23.18 9.44
N LEU A 516 5.53 23.56 10.66
CA LEU A 516 4.58 22.78 11.45
C LEU A 516 3.21 22.71 10.79
N TYR A 517 2.74 23.82 10.20
CA TYR A 517 1.48 23.84 9.43
C TYR A 517 1.54 22.93 8.20
N ALA A 518 2.69 22.86 7.53
CA ALA A 518 2.89 21.96 6.42
C ALA A 518 2.81 20.49 6.86
N MET A 519 3.42 20.14 8.00
CA MET A 519 3.39 18.79 8.57
C MET A 519 1.96 18.38 8.98
N VAL A 520 1.24 19.26 9.66
CA VAL A 520 -0.15 19.05 10.08
C VAL A 520 -1.07 18.91 8.86
N GLY A 521 -0.88 19.75 7.83
CA GLY A 521 -1.61 19.67 6.56
C GLY A 521 -1.37 18.36 5.83
N ALA A 522 -0.12 17.88 5.81
CA ALA A 522 0.24 16.59 5.21
C ALA A 522 -0.50 15.43 5.89
N ALA A 523 -0.52 15.40 7.23
CA ALA A 523 -1.27 14.42 8.00
C ALA A 523 -2.78 14.52 7.74
N ALA A 524 -3.34 15.72 7.68
CA ALA A 524 -4.75 15.93 7.39
C ALA A 524 -5.17 15.39 6.03
N CYS A 525 -4.42 15.68 4.97
CA CYS A 525 -4.75 15.20 3.63
C CYS A 525 -4.58 13.69 3.49
N LEU A 526 -3.54 13.12 4.08
CA LEU A 526 -3.33 11.67 4.05
C LEU A 526 -4.43 10.95 4.84
N GLY A 527 -4.81 11.45 6.03
CA GLY A 527 -5.92 10.90 6.83
C GLY A 527 -7.26 10.96 6.11
N GLY A 528 -7.53 12.05 5.39
CA GLY A 528 -8.76 12.21 4.60
C GLY A 528 -8.87 11.24 3.42
N VAL A 529 -7.73 10.88 2.80
CA VAL A 529 -7.69 9.95 1.66
C VAL A 529 -7.73 8.49 2.11
N THR A 530 -6.93 8.13 3.14
CA THR A 530 -6.74 6.74 3.57
C THR A 530 -7.68 6.31 4.68
N ARG A 531 -8.27 7.24 5.42
CA ARG A 531 -9.08 7.02 6.63
C ARG A 531 -8.31 6.49 7.85
N MET A 532 -7.01 6.39 7.78
CA MET A 532 -6.17 6.02 8.90
C MET A 532 -6.15 7.10 9.97
N THR A 533 -6.00 6.71 11.23
CA THR A 533 -5.98 7.64 12.37
C THR A 533 -4.74 7.45 13.24
N VAL A 534 -4.71 6.40 14.04
CA VAL A 534 -3.64 6.18 15.03
C VAL A 534 -2.33 5.87 14.35
N SER A 535 -2.33 4.95 13.40
CA SER A 535 -1.13 4.59 12.65
C SER A 535 -0.54 5.78 11.89
N LEU A 536 -1.39 6.64 11.33
CA LEU A 536 -0.97 7.85 10.63
C LEU A 536 -0.21 8.81 11.56
N VAL A 537 -0.76 9.11 12.72
CA VAL A 537 -0.12 10.03 13.68
C VAL A 537 1.23 9.46 14.14
N VAL A 538 1.29 8.16 14.41
CA VAL A 538 2.54 7.49 14.80
C VAL A 538 3.56 7.49 13.67
N ILE A 539 3.15 7.22 12.43
CA ILE A 539 4.04 7.33 11.26
C ILE A 539 4.58 8.75 11.14
N MET A 540 3.73 9.77 11.27
CA MET A 540 4.15 11.16 11.12
C MET A 540 5.17 11.58 12.18
N PHE A 541 4.98 11.22 13.45
CA PHE A 541 5.98 11.59 14.45
C PHE A 541 7.28 10.78 14.32
N GLU A 542 7.23 9.50 13.95
CA GLU A 542 8.45 8.72 13.68
C GLU A 542 9.20 9.26 12.44
N LEU A 543 8.45 9.66 11.41
CA LEU A 543 8.95 10.23 10.17
C LEU A 543 9.66 11.57 10.36
N THR A 544 9.19 12.40 11.30
CA THR A 544 9.70 13.75 11.55
C THR A 544 10.59 13.86 12.80
N GLY A 545 10.50 12.90 13.72
CA GLY A 545 11.19 12.92 15.00
C GLY A 545 10.58 13.88 16.04
N GLY A 546 9.44 14.51 15.74
CA GLY A 546 8.82 15.55 16.55
C GLY A 546 7.71 15.06 17.49
N LEU A 547 8.05 14.53 18.66
CA LEU A 547 7.07 14.08 19.67
C LEU A 547 6.19 15.22 20.21
N GLU A 548 6.69 16.46 20.22
CA GLU A 548 5.96 17.63 20.75
C GLU A 548 4.75 18.02 19.88
N TYR A 549 4.71 17.55 18.63
CA TYR A 549 3.66 17.91 17.66
C TYR A 549 2.55 16.87 17.54
N ILE A 550 2.51 15.87 18.43
CA ILE A 550 1.50 14.81 18.40
C ILE A 550 0.08 15.39 18.53
N VAL A 551 -0.15 16.35 19.44
CA VAL A 551 -1.49 16.91 19.68
C VAL A 551 -2.05 17.64 18.45
N PRO A 552 -1.32 18.55 17.79
CA PRO A 552 -1.72 19.13 16.50
C PRO A 552 -2.03 18.08 15.43
N LEU A 553 -1.17 17.06 15.30
CA LEU A 553 -1.35 15.99 14.33
C LEU A 553 -2.61 15.17 14.60
N MET A 554 -2.86 14.83 15.87
CA MET A 554 -4.08 14.10 16.28
C MET A 554 -5.34 14.91 15.99
N ALA A 555 -5.35 16.17 16.33
CA ALA A 555 -6.51 17.06 16.12
C ALA A 555 -6.84 17.15 14.61
N ALA A 556 -5.84 17.35 13.78
CA ALA A 556 -6.02 17.42 12.33
C ALA A 556 -6.45 16.08 11.71
N ALA A 557 -5.84 14.96 12.11
CA ALA A 557 -6.16 13.63 11.58
C ALA A 557 -7.59 13.21 11.95
N VAL A 558 -8.00 13.39 13.21
CA VAL A 558 -9.36 13.06 13.67
C VAL A 558 -10.39 13.93 12.96
N THR A 559 -10.17 15.24 12.88
CA THR A 559 -11.06 16.16 12.18
C THR A 559 -11.18 15.80 10.71
N SER A 560 -10.06 15.50 10.06
CA SER A 560 -10.04 15.09 8.65
C SER A 560 -10.86 13.82 8.42
N LYS A 561 -10.71 12.82 9.30
CA LYS A 561 -11.51 11.59 9.22
C LYS A 561 -13.00 11.88 9.39
N TRP A 562 -13.40 12.62 10.42
CA TRP A 562 -14.82 12.94 10.67
C TRP A 562 -15.46 13.66 9.50
N VAL A 563 -14.79 14.68 8.96
CA VAL A 563 -15.30 15.42 7.79
C VAL A 563 -15.40 14.49 6.60
N ALA A 564 -14.40 13.67 6.39
CA ALA A 564 -14.37 12.78 5.25
C ALA A 564 -15.43 11.66 5.37
N ASP A 565 -15.67 11.11 6.55
CA ASP A 565 -16.70 10.09 6.82
C ASP A 565 -18.11 10.64 6.65
N ALA A 566 -18.33 11.94 6.93
CA ALA A 566 -19.62 12.60 6.67
C ALA A 566 -20.02 12.62 5.19
N PHE A 567 -19.06 12.57 4.26
CA PHE A 567 -19.30 12.57 2.81
C PHE A 567 -19.17 11.18 2.15
N GLY A 568 -18.61 10.20 2.84
CA GLY A 568 -18.45 8.81 2.36
C GLY A 568 -17.63 7.98 3.32
N LYS A 569 -18.11 6.81 3.72
CA LYS A 569 -17.46 5.96 4.74
C LYS A 569 -16.18 5.28 4.23
N GLU A 570 -16.02 5.11 2.91
CA GLU A 570 -14.94 4.30 2.33
C GLU A 570 -13.67 5.11 2.10
N GLY A 571 -12.53 4.53 2.49
CA GLY A 571 -11.21 4.99 2.10
C GLY A 571 -10.87 4.64 0.66
N ILE A 572 -9.75 5.17 0.14
CA ILE A 572 -9.33 4.92 -1.24
C ILE A 572 -9.08 3.44 -1.53
N TYR A 573 -8.55 2.69 -0.58
CA TYR A 573 -8.23 1.27 -0.75
C TYR A 573 -9.49 0.42 -0.83
N GLU A 574 -10.49 0.70 0.00
CA GLU A 574 -11.79 0.03 -0.01
C GLU A 574 -12.56 0.34 -1.28
N ALA A 575 -12.55 1.60 -1.71
CA ALA A 575 -13.14 2.01 -2.98
C ALA A 575 -12.50 1.31 -4.19
N HIS A 576 -11.18 1.07 -4.16
CA HIS A 576 -10.50 0.27 -5.19
C HIS A 576 -10.79 -1.23 -5.11
N ILE A 577 -10.94 -1.79 -3.91
CA ILE A 577 -11.39 -3.18 -3.71
C ILE A 577 -12.77 -3.37 -4.36
N GLN A 578 -13.70 -2.46 -4.12
CA GLN A 578 -15.04 -2.52 -4.72
C GLN A 578 -15.00 -2.29 -6.24
N LEU A 579 -14.20 -1.31 -6.71
CA LEU A 579 -14.03 -1.05 -8.13
C LEU A 579 -13.49 -2.28 -8.89
N ASN A 580 -12.61 -3.04 -8.26
CA ASN A 580 -12.03 -4.26 -8.83
C ASN A 580 -12.91 -5.49 -8.62
N GLY A 581 -13.97 -5.37 -7.81
CA GLY A 581 -14.89 -6.48 -7.52
C GLY A 581 -14.27 -7.58 -6.66
N TYR A 582 -13.25 -7.25 -5.86
CA TYR A 582 -12.64 -8.22 -4.95
C TYR A 582 -13.63 -8.61 -3.85
N PRO A 583 -13.73 -9.88 -3.50
CA PRO A 583 -14.64 -10.33 -2.45
C PRO A 583 -14.02 -10.05 -1.08
N TYR A 584 -14.23 -8.86 -0.58
CA TYR A 584 -13.79 -8.40 0.73
C TYR A 584 -14.99 -8.22 1.64
N LEU A 585 -14.92 -8.72 2.87
CA LEU A 585 -15.89 -8.45 3.94
C LEU A 585 -15.26 -7.45 4.89
N ASP A 586 -15.93 -6.34 5.09
CA ASP A 586 -15.54 -5.36 6.07
C ASP A 586 -15.76 -5.88 7.49
N GLN A 587 -15.07 -5.29 8.48
CA GLN A 587 -15.19 -5.64 9.90
C GLN A 587 -16.40 -4.98 10.58
N ASP A 588 -17.15 -4.17 9.85
CA ASP A 588 -18.33 -3.49 10.39
C ASP A 588 -19.36 -4.49 10.92
N GLU A 589 -19.84 -4.26 12.13
CA GLU A 589 -20.88 -5.07 12.74
C GLU A 589 -22.17 -4.97 11.91
N PHE A 590 -22.63 -6.12 11.45
CA PHE A 590 -23.86 -6.23 10.70
C PHE A 590 -25.05 -6.14 11.69
N THR A 591 -25.71 -5.00 11.72
CA THR A 591 -26.79 -4.71 12.68
C THR A 591 -28.17 -5.23 12.27
N HIS A 592 -28.32 -5.78 11.07
CA HIS A 592 -29.60 -6.28 10.58
C HIS A 592 -29.94 -7.67 11.17
N ARG A 593 -31.17 -7.81 11.64
CA ARG A 593 -31.71 -9.12 12.10
C ARG A 593 -32.08 -9.98 10.91
N THR A 594 -31.08 -10.58 10.26
CA THR A 594 -31.23 -11.47 9.13
C THR A 594 -31.22 -12.92 9.62
N LEU A 595 -32.18 -13.74 9.20
CA LEU A 595 -32.18 -15.14 9.50
C LEU A 595 -31.27 -15.91 8.52
N ALA A 596 -30.66 -17.00 8.99
CA ALA A 596 -29.85 -17.87 8.13
C ALA A 596 -30.63 -18.37 6.90
N THR A 597 -31.95 -18.55 7.04
CA THR A 597 -32.87 -18.95 5.95
C THR A 597 -32.96 -17.93 4.82
N ASP A 598 -32.69 -16.64 5.11
CA ASP A 598 -32.76 -15.57 4.08
C ASP A 598 -31.52 -15.52 3.20
N VAL A 599 -30.41 -16.08 3.70
CA VAL A 599 -29.09 -16.05 3.05
C VAL A 599 -28.73 -17.41 2.44
N MET A 600 -29.19 -18.51 3.04
CA MET A 600 -28.81 -19.86 2.62
C MET A 600 -29.34 -20.25 1.25
N ARG A 601 -28.64 -21.20 0.63
CA ARG A 601 -29.10 -21.89 -0.58
C ARG A 601 -29.43 -23.35 -0.27
N PRO A 602 -30.41 -23.97 -0.98
CA PRO A 602 -31.19 -23.42 -2.08
C PRO A 602 -32.28 -22.46 -1.60
N ARG A 603 -32.59 -21.45 -2.41
CA ARG A 603 -33.77 -20.59 -2.23
C ARG A 603 -35.01 -21.36 -2.69
N ARG A 604 -36.21 -20.89 -2.29
CA ARG A 604 -37.50 -21.57 -2.58
C ARG A 604 -37.72 -21.98 -4.05
N ASN A 605 -37.06 -21.29 -5.00
CA ASN A 605 -37.18 -21.50 -6.44
C ASN A 605 -35.92 -22.12 -7.08
N GLU A 606 -34.94 -22.50 -6.28
CA GLU A 606 -33.70 -23.12 -6.76
C GLU A 606 -33.82 -24.68 -6.63
N PRO A 607 -33.13 -25.46 -7.49
CA PRO A 607 -33.10 -26.90 -7.38
C PRO A 607 -32.50 -27.32 -6.03
N PRO A 608 -32.87 -28.50 -5.50
CA PRO A 608 -32.38 -29.01 -4.23
C PRO A 608 -30.85 -29.13 -4.24
N LEU A 609 -30.25 -29.06 -3.04
CA LEU A 609 -28.81 -29.20 -2.88
C LEU A 609 -28.30 -30.51 -3.49
N ALA A 610 -27.22 -30.41 -4.24
CA ALA A 610 -26.45 -31.57 -4.67
C ALA A 610 -25.71 -32.15 -3.45
N VAL A 611 -26.13 -33.28 -2.94
CA VAL A 611 -25.54 -33.95 -1.77
C VAL A 611 -24.93 -35.29 -2.15
N LEU A 612 -23.84 -35.65 -1.48
CA LEU A 612 -23.24 -36.97 -1.53
C LEU A 612 -23.73 -37.79 -0.36
N THR A 613 -24.09 -39.06 -0.61
CA THR A 613 -24.52 -39.97 0.45
C THR A 613 -23.39 -40.92 0.81
N GLN A 614 -23.25 -41.22 2.12
CA GLN A 614 -22.17 -42.08 2.60
C GLN A 614 -22.28 -43.52 2.06
N ASP A 615 -23.51 -44.04 1.97
CA ASP A 615 -23.72 -45.44 1.77
C ASP A 615 -24.13 -45.84 0.33
N SER A 616 -24.43 -44.86 -0.55
CA SER A 616 -25.01 -45.15 -1.86
C SER A 616 -24.41 -44.37 -3.05
N THR A 617 -23.44 -43.50 -2.83
CA THR A 617 -22.85 -42.73 -3.93
C THR A 617 -21.71 -43.53 -4.57
N THR A 618 -21.82 -43.79 -5.87
CA THR A 618 -20.78 -44.43 -6.68
C THR A 618 -19.80 -43.44 -7.25
N VAL A 619 -18.65 -43.91 -7.75
CA VAL A 619 -17.65 -43.05 -8.40
C VAL A 619 -18.24 -42.40 -9.64
N GLU A 620 -19.07 -43.12 -10.41
CA GLU A 620 -19.78 -42.60 -11.59
C GLU A 620 -20.75 -41.46 -11.24
N ASP A 621 -21.47 -41.59 -10.10
CA ASP A 621 -22.36 -40.52 -9.61
C ASP A 621 -21.57 -39.25 -9.25
N VAL A 622 -20.38 -39.42 -8.66
CA VAL A 622 -19.53 -38.28 -8.30
C VAL A 622 -18.95 -37.60 -9.56
N GLU A 623 -18.56 -38.41 -10.56
CA GLU A 623 -18.06 -37.85 -11.83
C GLU A 623 -19.14 -37.10 -12.60
N THR A 624 -20.35 -37.63 -12.65
CA THR A 624 -21.49 -36.95 -13.28
C THR A 624 -21.84 -35.69 -12.53
N LEU A 625 -21.85 -35.72 -11.19
CA LEU A 625 -22.09 -34.56 -10.35
C LEU A 625 -21.04 -33.45 -10.55
N ILE A 626 -19.76 -33.83 -10.70
CA ILE A 626 -18.68 -32.90 -11.00
C ILE A 626 -18.80 -32.28 -12.40
N LYS A 627 -19.27 -33.06 -13.39
CA LYS A 627 -19.49 -32.58 -14.76
C LYS A 627 -20.70 -31.65 -14.87
N ASP A 628 -21.78 -31.96 -14.14
CA ASP A 628 -23.06 -31.27 -14.26
C ASP A 628 -23.13 -29.99 -13.40
N THR A 629 -22.20 -29.80 -12.45
CA THR A 629 -22.24 -28.68 -11.50
C THR A 629 -20.89 -27.98 -11.38
N ASP A 630 -20.92 -26.65 -11.25
CA ASP A 630 -19.74 -25.81 -10.99
C ASP A 630 -19.54 -25.50 -9.50
N TYR A 631 -20.08 -26.35 -8.61
CA TYR A 631 -19.92 -26.12 -7.17
C TYR A 631 -18.51 -26.44 -6.68
N ASN A 632 -17.98 -25.62 -5.78
CA ASN A 632 -16.64 -25.80 -5.18
C ASN A 632 -16.56 -26.94 -4.15
N GLY A 633 -17.71 -27.50 -3.74
CA GLY A 633 -17.77 -28.62 -2.83
C GLY A 633 -19.20 -29.07 -2.55
N PHE A 634 -19.33 -30.23 -1.93
CA PHE A 634 -20.60 -30.93 -1.72
C PHE A 634 -20.75 -31.35 -0.26
N PRO A 635 -21.94 -31.14 0.34
CA PRO A 635 -22.24 -31.72 1.67
C PRO A 635 -22.41 -33.23 1.56
N VAL A 636 -21.96 -33.94 2.58
CA VAL A 636 -22.11 -35.36 2.71
C VAL A 636 -23.12 -35.66 3.79
N VAL A 637 -24.11 -36.48 3.44
CA VAL A 637 -25.19 -36.87 4.32
C VAL A 637 -25.20 -38.40 4.49
N VAL A 638 -25.81 -38.92 5.56
CA VAL A 638 -25.90 -40.36 5.82
C VAL A 638 -26.71 -41.03 4.72
N SER A 639 -27.92 -40.54 4.46
CA SER A 639 -28.81 -41.01 3.40
C SER A 639 -29.64 -39.88 2.84
N ARG A 640 -30.19 -40.01 1.63
CA ARG A 640 -31.08 -39.03 1.02
C ARG A 640 -32.37 -38.79 1.80
N GLU A 641 -32.84 -39.79 2.55
CA GLU A 641 -34.08 -39.72 3.34
C GLU A 641 -33.85 -39.00 4.67
N SER A 642 -32.73 -39.26 5.34
CA SER A 642 -32.43 -38.68 6.64
C SER A 642 -31.84 -37.29 6.54
N GLU A 643 -31.17 -36.96 5.42
CA GLU A 643 -30.41 -35.71 5.19
C GLU A 643 -29.50 -35.32 6.37
N ARG A 644 -29.10 -36.30 7.17
CA ARG A 644 -28.25 -36.06 8.34
C ARG A 644 -26.84 -35.76 7.89
N LEU A 645 -26.40 -34.54 8.13
CA LEU A 645 -25.08 -34.06 7.72
C LEU A 645 -23.96 -34.78 8.48
N ILE A 646 -23.01 -35.35 7.74
CA ILE A 646 -21.77 -35.94 8.24
C ILE A 646 -20.63 -34.98 8.07
N GLY A 647 -20.57 -34.26 6.91
CA GLY A 647 -19.48 -33.36 6.60
C GLY A 647 -19.61 -32.68 5.24
N PHE A 648 -18.51 -32.13 4.75
CA PHE A 648 -18.43 -31.41 3.49
C PHE A 648 -17.14 -31.77 2.77
N VAL A 649 -17.20 -32.08 1.48
CA VAL A 649 -16.05 -32.43 0.64
C VAL A 649 -15.84 -31.34 -0.40
N GLN A 650 -14.61 -30.90 -0.59
CA GLN A 650 -14.27 -29.97 -1.65
C GLN A 650 -14.17 -30.69 -3.00
N ARG A 651 -14.66 -30.06 -4.08
CA ARG A 651 -14.55 -30.56 -5.45
C ARG A 651 -13.14 -30.99 -5.82
N ARG A 652 -12.14 -30.22 -5.41
CA ARG A 652 -10.73 -30.52 -5.65
C ARG A 652 -10.29 -31.85 -5.02
N ASP A 653 -10.73 -32.12 -3.79
CA ASP A 653 -10.36 -33.35 -3.08
C ASP A 653 -11.02 -34.55 -3.72
N LEU A 654 -12.26 -34.41 -4.25
CA LEU A 654 -12.94 -35.42 -5.02
C LEU A 654 -12.18 -35.74 -6.32
N ILE A 655 -11.83 -34.74 -7.11
CA ILE A 655 -11.08 -34.90 -8.37
C ILE A 655 -9.74 -35.59 -8.10
N LEU A 656 -9.00 -35.15 -7.05
CA LEU A 656 -7.72 -35.75 -6.69
C LEU A 656 -7.83 -37.22 -6.28
N ASN A 657 -8.89 -37.60 -5.59
CA ASN A 657 -9.09 -38.99 -5.17
C ASN A 657 -9.56 -39.86 -6.33
N ILE A 658 -10.46 -39.37 -7.18
CA ILE A 658 -10.89 -40.05 -8.38
C ILE A 658 -9.70 -40.30 -9.32
N SER A 659 -8.86 -39.30 -9.56
CA SER A 659 -7.66 -39.45 -10.41
C SER A 659 -6.63 -40.43 -9.81
N LYS A 660 -6.53 -40.58 -8.50
CA LYS A 660 -5.71 -41.60 -7.85
C LYS A 660 -6.32 -43.00 -8.02
N THR A 661 -7.63 -43.12 -7.92
CA THR A 661 -8.36 -44.38 -8.13
C THR A 661 -8.18 -44.85 -9.57
N HIS A 662 -8.32 -43.98 -10.55
CA HIS A 662 -8.03 -44.28 -11.97
C HIS A 662 -6.56 -44.65 -12.22
N ALA A 663 -5.59 -44.02 -11.56
CA ALA A 663 -4.19 -44.36 -11.69
C ALA A 663 -3.85 -45.75 -11.06
N HIS A 664 -4.54 -46.12 -9.97
CA HIS A 664 -4.41 -47.45 -9.36
C HIS A 664 -5.13 -48.53 -10.16
N SER A 665 -6.24 -48.20 -10.85
CA SER A 665 -7.06 -49.14 -11.64
C SER A 665 -6.48 -49.44 -13.00
N ALA A 666 -5.42 -48.77 -13.44
CA ALA A 666 -4.69 -49.17 -14.67
C ALA A 666 -4.03 -50.56 -14.56
N THR A 667 -3.99 -51.15 -13.38
CA THR A 667 -3.48 -52.49 -13.09
C THR A 667 -4.55 -53.54 -12.72
N LEU A 668 -5.81 -53.13 -12.46
CA LEU A 668 -6.92 -53.98 -12.11
C LEU A 668 -8.20 -53.50 -12.80
N ALA A 669 -9.09 -54.40 -13.26
CA ALA A 669 -10.32 -54.04 -13.97
C ALA A 669 -11.14 -52.97 -13.21
N TYR A 670 -11.39 -51.85 -13.84
CA TYR A 670 -12.18 -50.74 -13.32
C TYR A 670 -13.65 -51.14 -13.19
N ASP A 671 -14.21 -51.03 -11.99
CA ASP A 671 -15.65 -51.16 -11.75
C ASP A 671 -16.23 -49.77 -11.45
N PRO A 672 -17.00 -49.16 -12.38
CA PRO A 672 -17.58 -47.82 -12.20
C PRO A 672 -18.61 -47.77 -11.07
N HIS A 673 -19.07 -48.90 -10.56
CA HIS A 673 -20.03 -49.01 -9.46
C HIS A 673 -19.39 -49.18 -8.08
N GLU A 674 -18.05 -49.02 -7.98
CA GLU A 674 -17.35 -49.07 -6.69
C GLU A 674 -17.82 -47.95 -5.76
N LEU A 675 -18.18 -48.32 -4.52
CA LEU A 675 -18.64 -47.35 -3.50
C LEU A 675 -17.53 -46.42 -3.09
N CYS A 676 -17.79 -45.14 -3.22
CA CYS A 676 -16.86 -44.09 -2.80
C CYS A 676 -16.83 -43.97 -1.27
N LEU A 677 -15.82 -44.57 -0.63
CA LEU A 677 -15.63 -44.49 0.82
C LEU A 677 -15.03 -43.10 1.19
N ILE A 678 -15.88 -42.22 1.69
CA ILE A 678 -15.53 -40.90 2.14
C ILE A 678 -15.18 -40.96 3.63
N SER A 679 -13.90 -41.15 3.95
CA SER A 679 -13.40 -41.10 5.32
C SER A 679 -12.73 -39.75 5.59
N GLU A 680 -13.21 -39.04 6.61
CA GLU A 680 -12.71 -37.75 7.16
C GLU A 680 -13.03 -36.47 6.36
N ILE A 681 -14.01 -35.73 6.87
CA ILE A 681 -14.58 -34.55 6.24
C ILE A 681 -14.59 -33.37 7.20
N LEU A 682 -14.15 -32.22 6.71
CA LEU A 682 -14.15 -30.92 7.41
C LEU A 682 -15.25 -29.99 6.92
N VAL A 683 -15.89 -29.34 7.88
CA VAL A 683 -17.15 -28.60 7.76
C VAL A 683 -16.91 -27.15 7.26
N SER A 684 -17.58 -26.75 6.20
CA SER A 684 -18.00 -25.34 6.00
C SER A 684 -19.40 -25.15 6.62
N LEU A 685 -19.80 -23.89 6.90
CA LEU A 685 -21.05 -23.56 7.58
C LEU A 685 -22.28 -24.20 6.88
N CYS A 686 -22.65 -25.40 7.28
CA CYS A 686 -23.90 -26.02 6.88
C CYS A 686 -24.99 -25.73 7.92
N VAL A 687 -26.09 -25.17 7.47
CA VAL A 687 -27.25 -24.89 8.33
C VAL A 687 -28.00 -26.18 8.56
N SER A 688 -28.03 -26.65 9.79
CA SER A 688 -28.72 -27.90 10.16
C SER A 688 -29.66 -27.66 11.35
N LEU A 689 -30.89 -28.11 11.20
CA LEU A 689 -31.85 -28.18 12.29
C LEU A 689 -31.93 -29.66 12.75
N ILE A 690 -31.62 -29.95 14.03
CA ILE A 690 -31.63 -31.30 14.59
C ILE A 690 -30.77 -32.27 13.73
N ARG A 691 -29.61 -31.84 13.26
CA ARG A 691 -28.68 -32.57 12.38
C ARG A 691 -29.17 -32.82 10.94
N ARG A 692 -30.32 -32.31 10.53
CA ARG A 692 -30.80 -32.35 9.16
C ARG A 692 -30.26 -31.16 8.37
N LEU A 693 -29.69 -31.41 7.20
CA LEU A 693 -29.15 -30.36 6.32
C LEU A 693 -30.31 -29.55 5.71
N LEU A 694 -30.37 -28.27 5.98
CA LEU A 694 -31.35 -27.34 5.41
C LEU A 694 -30.79 -26.52 4.24
N GLY A 695 -29.52 -26.18 4.29
CA GLY A 695 -28.89 -25.39 3.28
C GLY A 695 -27.41 -25.12 3.56
N ILE A 696 -26.78 -24.37 2.65
CA ILE A 696 -25.38 -23.93 2.76
C ILE A 696 -25.34 -22.43 2.65
N ILE A 697 -24.54 -21.80 3.50
CA ILE A 697 -24.22 -20.38 3.42
C ILE A 697 -22.75 -20.25 3.05
N THR A 698 -22.48 -19.63 1.90
CA THR A 698 -21.13 -19.27 1.49
C THR A 698 -20.85 -17.80 1.76
N LYS A 699 -19.57 -17.42 1.87
CA LYS A 699 -19.16 -16.01 2.01
C LYS A 699 -19.74 -15.13 0.88
N LYS A 700 -19.86 -15.68 -0.34
CA LYS A 700 -20.44 -15.02 -1.50
C LYS A 700 -21.95 -14.74 -1.32
N ASP A 701 -22.66 -15.63 -0.65
CA ASP A 701 -24.09 -15.43 -0.37
C ASP A 701 -24.31 -14.35 0.69
N VAL A 702 -23.47 -14.30 1.72
CA VAL A 702 -23.46 -13.22 2.72
C VAL A 702 -23.17 -11.89 2.04
N LEU A 703 -22.11 -11.80 1.21
CA LEU A 703 -21.77 -10.58 0.49
C LEU A 703 -22.90 -10.08 -0.43
N ARG A 704 -23.53 -10.98 -1.16
CA ARG A 704 -24.67 -10.62 -2.02
C ARG A 704 -25.87 -10.14 -1.22
N HIS A 705 -26.12 -10.76 -0.08
CA HIS A 705 -27.20 -10.33 0.80
C HIS A 705 -26.91 -8.97 1.41
N MET A 706 -25.68 -8.72 1.88
CA MET A 706 -25.26 -7.40 2.39
C MET A 706 -25.39 -6.32 1.32
N ALA A 707 -24.91 -6.58 0.11
CA ALA A 707 -25.04 -5.63 -1.01
C ALA A 707 -26.51 -5.34 -1.37
N HIS A 708 -27.39 -6.34 -1.25
CA HIS A 708 -28.84 -6.16 -1.48
C HIS A 708 -29.47 -5.30 -0.39
N MET A 709 -29.13 -5.52 0.85
CA MET A 709 -29.63 -4.73 1.99
C MET A 709 -29.15 -3.28 1.93
N MET A 710 -27.88 -3.03 1.60
CA MET A 710 -27.34 -1.68 1.41
C MET A 710 -28.04 -0.90 0.30
N ASN A 711 -28.50 -1.58 -0.76
CA ASN A 711 -29.25 -0.95 -1.85
C ASN A 711 -30.74 -0.68 -1.49
N GLN A 712 -31.29 -1.37 -0.50
CA GLN A 712 -32.69 -1.20 -0.08
C GLN A 712 -32.87 -0.12 0.99
N ASP A 713 -31.83 0.23 1.74
CA ASP A 713 -31.92 1.19 2.84
C ASP A 713 -30.83 2.26 2.78
N PRO A 714 -30.98 3.23 1.83
CA PRO A 714 -30.01 4.32 1.70
C PRO A 714 -29.99 5.29 2.89
N GLU A 715 -31.03 5.29 3.74
CA GLU A 715 -31.09 6.18 4.91
C GLU A 715 -30.32 5.64 6.12
N SER A 716 -30.06 4.35 6.21
CA SER A 716 -29.23 3.78 7.30
C SER A 716 -27.77 4.20 7.23
N ILE A 717 -27.34 4.79 6.12
CA ILE A 717 -25.96 5.24 5.88
C ILE A 717 -25.64 6.57 6.54
N MET A 718 -26.67 7.36 6.96
CA MET A 718 -26.46 8.71 7.49
C MET A 718 -26.27 8.78 9.02
N PHE A 719 -26.52 7.73 9.78
CA PHE A 719 -26.55 7.82 11.26
C PHE A 719 -25.79 6.73 12.03
N ASN A 720 -24.91 5.95 11.40
CA ASN A 720 -24.04 5.01 12.12
C ASN A 720 -22.57 5.29 11.87
#